data_d95222ebae32b343ac792543fd23a070
#
_entry.id   d95222ebae32b343ac792543fd23a070
#
_cell.length_a   1.000
_cell.length_b   1.000
_cell.length_c   1.000
_cell.angle_alpha   90.00
_cell.angle_beta   90.00
_cell.angle_gamma   90.00
#
_symmetry.space_group_name_H-M   'P 1'
#
loop_
_entity.id
_entity.type
_entity.pdbx_description
1 polymer ?
#
loop_
_entity_poly.entity_id
_entity_poly.type
_entity_poly.pdbx_seq_one_letter_code
_entity_poly.pdbx_strand_id
1 'polypeptide(L)'
;MNLYTKNELFCSNTQKIYDNKAEEARFYLGGIGTGNFCVGSRGQLANWQLFNQPGFDNILPYTFFAIRTESESSTQAKVLEAELNPPFSEPEGVLRSQMGGLPRFQSSEMRAEYPFVTVKLVDDEMPVEVEMESFTPFVPLNADKSGIPGAYIKYHVKNSSSQTQRVSIAGSIVNAVGFDGYDLWKHLKILGNSKNECRKNEYGIGVFLYGENVPEHHIANGTMSLLTTNSNVTCKPLWLRGDWTDGAQDFWDDFVDDGRLNENSTKGDGGCAWAEKYEYSFLHFTDAIGSLCCEETLLPGEEKEFEFILTWYFPNRVRGWIESDFDVERVRNHDYTVVQNYYAKQYTDAWNVAEYLAANKKELTDLSRSFADAFYSSTLPGYVIEAVANTITVLRSPTCFRINDGFFMTWEGVREDVGAGAGTCTHVWNYAQTAAFLFPELEREMRLIEFTIEAKADGFMPFRTYRSYGLPSWDMVASADGQLGTIVRLYREWRISGDDAFMKKCYPHMIRVMDYSIRTWDKDKDGVLEQPQHVTYDTEVSGITSMVTSIYIAALLAASSMAKAVGDSILADKYESLALSGAKKLDELTFNGEFYVQKTDDIDAVRYQYGEGCLSDQLLGQFLAFEAGMGYLLPEEHVKKALKSIVNYNFVYRAKDFPHVQRAYILNDEKGLTPCTWPNGGRPRMPFVYFGEVWTGIEYEVAALLLRTGELEDGLSIVKAVRDRHDGVKRNPWSDNESGYNYVRSMSSYAIWNALLGINVDNVNHTLSFSPKMNETNFKSFWSNGKAWGTYEQAIEADGEMRTKLKVLYGSVDELSIAVSGKE
;
A
#
# COMPACT_ATOMS: atom_id res chain seq x y z
N MET A 1 23.60 -8.00 16.11
CA MET A 1 23.45 -9.28 15.35
C MET A 1 24.60 -9.46 14.37
N ASN A 2 25.20 -10.65 14.25
CA ASN A 2 26.18 -10.95 13.17
C ASN A 2 25.48 -11.70 12.01
N LEU A 3 24.36 -11.19 11.56
CA LEU A 3 23.50 -11.84 10.57
C LEU A 3 23.95 -11.55 9.13
N TYR A 4 24.42 -10.34 8.91
CA TYR A 4 24.90 -9.82 7.65
C TYR A 4 26.26 -9.15 7.85
N THR A 5 27.09 -9.15 6.83
CA THR A 5 28.32 -8.39 6.82
C THR A 5 28.04 -6.88 6.72
N LYS A 6 28.98 -6.05 7.14
CA LYS A 6 28.86 -4.60 6.97
C LYS A 6 28.64 -4.20 5.50
N ASN A 7 29.30 -4.88 4.57
CA ASN A 7 29.12 -4.62 3.14
C ASN A 7 27.70 -4.93 2.63
N GLU A 8 27.03 -5.92 3.20
CA GLU A 8 25.62 -6.21 2.87
C GLU A 8 24.67 -5.21 3.49
N LEU A 9 24.96 -4.72 4.71
CA LEU A 9 24.11 -3.75 5.40
C LEU A 9 24.28 -2.32 4.84
N PHE A 10 25.53 -1.91 4.58
CA PHE A 10 25.85 -0.58 4.06
C PHE A 10 26.11 -0.59 2.54
N CYS A 11 25.35 -1.41 1.82
CA CYS A 11 25.44 -1.51 0.37
C CYS A 11 24.92 -0.23 -0.31
N SER A 12 25.23 -0.10 -1.60
CA SER A 12 24.72 1.00 -2.42
C SER A 12 23.21 0.91 -2.65
N ASN A 13 22.64 2.00 -3.10
CA ASN A 13 21.28 2.09 -3.60
C ASN A 13 21.16 1.34 -4.93
N THR A 14 20.98 0.04 -4.88
CA THR A 14 20.71 -0.80 -6.06
C THR A 14 19.33 -1.43 -5.92
N GLN A 15 18.45 -1.13 -6.86
CA GLN A 15 17.10 -1.67 -6.87
C GLN A 15 17.12 -3.13 -7.34
N LYS A 16 16.24 -3.93 -6.77
CA LYS A 16 16.10 -5.34 -7.11
C LYS A 16 15.47 -5.51 -8.49
N ILE A 17 15.95 -6.50 -9.23
CA ILE A 17 15.36 -6.94 -10.50
C ILE A 17 14.67 -8.28 -10.24
N TYR A 18 13.44 -8.40 -10.74
CA TYR A 18 12.63 -9.61 -10.67
C TYR A 18 12.56 -10.21 -12.06
N ASP A 19 12.99 -11.46 -12.22
CA ASP A 19 12.86 -12.20 -13.48
C ASP A 19 11.44 -12.77 -13.65
N ASN A 20 11.15 -13.35 -14.81
CA ASN A 20 9.85 -13.94 -15.10
C ASN A 20 9.44 -15.11 -14.18
N LYS A 21 10.33 -15.64 -13.33
CA LYS A 21 10.02 -16.70 -12.34
C LYS A 21 9.51 -16.13 -11.03
N ALA A 22 9.61 -14.83 -10.84
CA ALA A 22 9.11 -14.14 -9.66
C ALA A 22 7.60 -13.86 -9.76
N GLU A 23 6.77 -14.91 -9.85
CA GLU A 23 5.32 -14.82 -10.10
C GLU A 23 4.54 -14.07 -9.03
N GLU A 24 5.08 -13.99 -7.81
CA GLU A 24 4.50 -13.17 -6.74
C GLU A 24 4.88 -11.69 -6.84
N ALA A 25 5.85 -11.30 -7.69
CA ALA A 25 6.15 -9.90 -7.92
C ALA A 25 5.05 -9.26 -8.78
N ARG A 26 4.12 -8.56 -8.10
CA ARG A 26 2.92 -7.93 -8.68
C ARG A 26 2.83 -6.49 -8.21
N PHE A 27 3.14 -5.55 -9.10
CA PHE A 27 3.17 -4.12 -8.82
C PHE A 27 1.79 -3.48 -9.04
N TYR A 28 1.29 -2.76 -8.05
CA TYR A 28 -0.05 -2.17 -8.05
C TYR A 28 -0.13 -0.88 -8.87
N LEU A 29 -1.10 -0.81 -9.76
CA LEU A 29 -1.50 0.38 -10.52
C LEU A 29 -2.94 0.75 -10.16
N GLY A 30 -3.15 2.01 -9.83
CA GLY A 30 -4.42 2.57 -9.38
C GLY A 30 -4.19 3.70 -8.39
N GLY A 31 -5.13 4.61 -8.27
CA GLY A 31 -5.06 5.75 -7.34
C GLY A 31 -5.53 5.39 -5.93
N ILE A 32 -5.27 6.27 -4.98
CA ILE A 32 -5.76 6.13 -3.59
C ILE A 32 -7.29 6.07 -3.59
N GLY A 33 -7.84 4.94 -3.12
CA GLY A 33 -9.28 4.75 -2.99
C GLY A 33 -10.05 4.54 -4.30
N THR A 34 -9.38 4.14 -5.38
CA THR A 34 -10.00 4.00 -6.71
C THR A 34 -10.13 2.57 -7.21
N GLY A 35 -9.60 1.59 -6.48
CA GLY A 35 -9.33 0.26 -6.99
C GLY A 35 -7.99 0.20 -7.75
N ASN A 36 -7.58 -0.99 -8.11
CA ASN A 36 -6.27 -1.24 -8.73
C ASN A 36 -6.27 -2.51 -9.57
N PHE A 37 -5.23 -2.65 -10.38
CA PHE A 37 -4.76 -3.90 -10.96
C PHE A 37 -3.24 -3.99 -10.78
N CYS A 38 -2.64 -5.12 -11.10
CA CYS A 38 -1.19 -5.31 -10.97
C CYS A 38 -0.53 -5.59 -12.33
N VAL A 39 0.72 -5.13 -12.47
CA VAL A 39 1.66 -5.62 -13.46
C VAL A 39 2.54 -6.68 -12.81
N GLY A 40 2.58 -7.87 -13.37
CA GLY A 40 3.41 -8.96 -12.89
C GLY A 40 4.79 -9.00 -13.53
N SER A 41 5.67 -9.83 -12.98
CA SER A 41 7.08 -9.93 -13.44
C SER A 41 7.22 -10.34 -14.89
N ARG A 42 6.26 -11.05 -15.48
CA ARG A 42 6.24 -11.41 -16.90
C ARG A 42 5.70 -10.32 -17.83
N GLY A 43 5.21 -9.19 -17.30
CA GLY A 43 4.50 -8.15 -18.04
C GLY A 43 2.98 -8.34 -18.12
N GLN A 44 2.45 -9.41 -17.54
CA GLN A 44 1.02 -9.69 -17.49
C GLN A 44 0.25 -8.70 -16.59
N LEU A 45 -1.01 -8.43 -16.94
CA LEU A 45 -1.95 -7.70 -16.12
C LEU A 45 -2.74 -8.68 -15.23
N ALA A 46 -2.79 -8.44 -13.93
CA ALA A 46 -3.33 -9.38 -12.94
C ALA A 46 -4.01 -8.68 -11.76
N ASN A 47 -4.66 -9.45 -10.88
CA ASN A 47 -5.24 -8.99 -9.61
C ASN A 47 -6.15 -7.75 -9.78
N TRP A 48 -7.21 -7.89 -10.55
CA TRP A 48 -8.13 -6.79 -10.88
C TRP A 48 -9.12 -6.52 -9.74
N GLN A 49 -8.92 -5.44 -9.01
CA GLN A 49 -9.72 -5.04 -7.85
C GLN A 49 -10.42 -3.71 -8.12
N LEU A 50 -11.31 -3.66 -9.09
CA LEU A 50 -11.95 -2.44 -9.61
C LEU A 50 -13.33 -2.15 -9.00
N PHE A 51 -13.99 -3.18 -8.42
CA PHE A 51 -15.42 -3.10 -8.06
C PHE A 51 -15.66 -2.69 -6.61
N ASN A 52 -14.73 -1.91 -6.02
CA ASN A 52 -14.85 -1.33 -4.67
C ASN A 52 -15.01 -2.33 -3.52
N GLN A 53 -14.52 -3.53 -3.73
CA GLN A 53 -14.38 -4.59 -2.74
C GLN A 53 -13.06 -5.33 -2.99
N PRO A 54 -12.53 -6.07 -2.01
CA PRO A 54 -11.44 -6.98 -2.27
C PRO A 54 -11.79 -7.97 -3.38
N GLY A 55 -10.80 -8.40 -4.13
CA GLY A 55 -10.93 -9.31 -5.25
C GLY A 55 -9.54 -9.71 -5.75
N PHE A 56 -8.72 -10.26 -4.84
CA PHE A 56 -7.31 -10.48 -5.07
C PHE A 56 -7.05 -11.42 -6.26
N ASP A 57 -7.90 -12.44 -6.45
CA ASP A 57 -7.79 -13.41 -7.54
C ASP A 57 -8.65 -13.06 -8.76
N ASN A 58 -9.23 -11.86 -8.80
CA ASN A 58 -10.02 -11.47 -9.95
C ASN A 58 -9.14 -11.35 -11.20
N ILE A 59 -9.63 -11.95 -12.28
CA ILE A 59 -9.04 -11.88 -13.60
C ILE A 59 -9.96 -11.10 -14.56
N LEU A 60 -9.40 -10.43 -15.53
CA LEU A 60 -10.13 -9.97 -16.70
C LEU A 60 -9.68 -10.83 -17.91
N PRO A 61 -10.49 -11.81 -18.32
CA PRO A 61 -10.10 -12.75 -19.37
C PRO A 61 -9.80 -12.01 -20.67
N TYR A 62 -8.84 -12.52 -21.45
CA TYR A 62 -8.44 -11.97 -22.76
C TYR A 62 -8.01 -10.49 -22.73
N THR A 63 -7.59 -9.99 -21.57
CA THR A 63 -7.05 -8.62 -21.41
C THR A 63 -5.53 -8.68 -21.43
N PHE A 64 -4.92 -8.29 -22.55
CA PHE A 64 -3.48 -8.38 -22.78
C PHE A 64 -3.04 -7.45 -23.92
N PHE A 65 -1.72 -7.32 -24.10
CA PHE A 65 -1.12 -6.62 -25.23
C PHE A 65 -0.34 -7.59 -26.11
N ALA A 66 -0.30 -7.33 -27.42
CA ALA A 66 0.44 -8.11 -28.39
C ALA A 66 1.22 -7.19 -29.34
N ILE A 67 2.37 -7.65 -29.80
CA ILE A 67 3.21 -6.97 -30.78
C ILE A 67 3.31 -7.80 -32.07
N ARG A 68 3.31 -7.11 -33.19
CA ARG A 68 3.64 -7.66 -34.52
C ARG A 68 4.74 -6.82 -35.15
N THR A 69 5.75 -7.46 -35.68
CA THR A 69 6.83 -6.85 -36.44
C THR A 69 6.86 -7.42 -37.85
N GLU A 70 7.10 -6.57 -38.85
CA GLU A 70 7.18 -6.95 -40.28
C GLU A 70 8.32 -6.22 -40.97
N SER A 71 9.11 -6.96 -41.69
CA SER A 71 10.11 -6.47 -42.64
C SER A 71 9.91 -7.11 -44.01
N GLU A 72 10.76 -6.77 -44.98
CA GLU A 72 10.71 -7.42 -46.31
C GLU A 72 10.94 -8.94 -46.24
N SER A 73 11.60 -9.45 -45.20
CA SER A 73 12.03 -10.85 -45.09
C SER A 73 11.27 -11.68 -44.06
N SER A 74 10.60 -11.07 -43.09
CA SER A 74 9.98 -11.81 -41.98
C SER A 74 8.85 -11.04 -41.36
N THR A 75 7.86 -11.80 -40.83
CA THR A 75 6.80 -11.33 -39.95
C THR A 75 6.82 -12.15 -38.67
N GLN A 76 6.70 -11.51 -37.52
CA GLN A 76 6.58 -12.15 -36.21
C GLN A 76 5.50 -11.48 -35.37
N ALA A 77 4.79 -12.26 -34.58
CA ALA A 77 3.83 -11.72 -33.63
C ALA A 77 3.93 -12.48 -32.29
N LYS A 78 3.91 -11.74 -31.18
CA LYS A 78 3.98 -12.29 -29.81
C LYS A 78 3.08 -11.50 -28.86
N VAL A 79 2.58 -12.18 -27.83
CA VAL A 79 1.99 -11.49 -26.67
C VAL A 79 3.12 -10.77 -25.94
N LEU A 80 2.86 -9.54 -25.48
CA LEU A 80 3.84 -8.70 -24.75
C LEU A 80 3.98 -9.14 -23.28
N GLU A 81 4.24 -10.43 -23.13
CA GLU A 81 4.51 -11.11 -21.87
C GLU A 81 5.64 -12.13 -22.06
N ALA A 82 6.38 -12.43 -21.01
CA ALA A 82 7.28 -13.57 -21.00
C ALA A 82 6.50 -14.91 -20.90
N GLU A 83 7.20 -16.02 -21.21
CA GLU A 83 6.66 -17.37 -21.13
C GLU A 83 5.97 -17.65 -19.78
N LEU A 84 4.94 -18.53 -19.84
CA LEU A 84 4.22 -19.00 -18.67
C LEU A 84 5.11 -19.93 -17.83
N ASN A 85 5.00 -19.83 -16.52
CA ASN A 85 5.70 -20.70 -15.58
C ASN A 85 4.86 -21.90 -15.17
N PRO A 86 5.48 -23.07 -14.89
CA PRO A 86 4.77 -24.19 -14.29
C PRO A 86 4.24 -23.85 -12.87
N PRO A 87 3.21 -24.58 -12.36
CA PRO A 87 2.69 -25.81 -12.92
C PRO A 87 1.65 -25.60 -14.03
N PHE A 88 1.66 -26.44 -15.07
CA PHE A 88 0.63 -26.48 -16.13
C PHE A 88 -0.38 -27.59 -15.82
N SER A 89 -0.93 -27.58 -14.61
CA SER A 89 -1.73 -28.66 -14.03
C SER A 89 -3.21 -28.35 -13.88
N GLU A 90 -3.66 -27.22 -14.42
CA GLU A 90 -5.09 -26.97 -14.53
C GLU A 90 -5.75 -28.03 -15.43
N PRO A 91 -7.06 -28.30 -15.27
CA PRO A 91 -7.75 -29.33 -16.08
C PRO A 91 -7.56 -29.17 -17.58
N GLU A 92 -7.32 -27.93 -18.08
CA GLU A 92 -7.09 -27.62 -19.48
C GLU A 92 -5.63 -27.20 -19.77
N GLY A 93 -4.69 -27.52 -18.86
CA GLY A 93 -3.29 -27.11 -18.89
C GLY A 93 -3.09 -25.77 -18.21
N VAL A 94 -3.63 -24.71 -18.79
CA VAL A 94 -3.75 -23.35 -18.23
C VAL A 94 -5.14 -22.82 -18.54
N LEU A 95 -5.56 -21.74 -17.87
CA LEU A 95 -6.85 -21.11 -18.16
C LEU A 95 -6.89 -20.64 -19.62
N ARG A 96 -7.98 -20.92 -20.33
CA ARG A 96 -8.17 -20.49 -21.74
C ARG A 96 -7.94 -18.99 -21.93
N SER A 97 -8.44 -18.20 -20.99
CA SER A 97 -8.34 -16.75 -21.02
C SER A 97 -6.90 -16.20 -20.99
N GLN A 98 -5.93 -17.02 -20.57
CA GLN A 98 -4.51 -16.70 -20.63
C GLN A 98 -3.92 -16.89 -22.05
N MET A 99 -4.67 -17.51 -22.97
CA MET A 99 -4.24 -17.78 -24.35
C MET A 99 -2.84 -18.42 -24.40
N GLY A 100 -2.63 -19.46 -23.58
CA GLY A 100 -1.31 -20.09 -23.36
C GLY A 100 -0.67 -20.66 -24.65
N GLY A 101 -1.44 -20.89 -25.70
CA GLY A 101 -0.94 -21.34 -27.02
C GLY A 101 -0.36 -20.23 -27.88
N LEU A 102 -0.51 -18.93 -27.53
CA LEU A 102 0.08 -17.84 -28.30
C LEU A 102 1.58 -17.68 -27.99
N PRO A 103 2.41 -17.30 -28.98
CA PRO A 103 3.83 -17.04 -28.78
C PRO A 103 4.06 -15.92 -27.77
N ARG A 104 5.08 -16.06 -26.92
CA ARG A 104 5.53 -15.10 -25.93
C ARG A 104 7.02 -14.84 -26.02
N PHE A 105 7.50 -13.81 -25.31
CA PHE A 105 8.92 -13.54 -25.17
C PHE A 105 9.59 -14.60 -24.28
N GLN A 106 10.85 -14.91 -24.52
CA GLN A 106 11.60 -15.96 -23.81
C GLN A 106 11.73 -15.65 -22.31
N SER A 107 11.94 -14.38 -21.93
CA SER A 107 12.11 -13.97 -20.54
C SER A 107 11.79 -12.49 -20.34
N SER A 108 11.82 -12.07 -19.07
CA SER A 108 11.62 -10.66 -18.71
C SER A 108 12.44 -10.25 -17.47
N GLU A 109 12.69 -8.96 -17.36
CA GLU A 109 13.32 -8.30 -16.21
C GLU A 109 12.42 -7.16 -15.75
N MET A 110 11.82 -7.32 -14.57
CA MET A 110 10.97 -6.29 -13.95
C MET A 110 11.76 -5.49 -12.92
N ARG A 111 11.64 -4.18 -12.97
CA ARG A 111 12.14 -3.24 -11.96
C ARG A 111 11.04 -2.28 -11.57
N ALA A 112 11.01 -1.87 -10.30
CA ALA A 112 10.07 -0.85 -9.84
C ALA A 112 10.79 0.28 -9.12
N GLU A 113 10.49 1.50 -9.52
CA GLU A 113 10.84 2.75 -8.84
C GLU A 113 9.55 3.51 -8.59
N TYR A 114 8.90 3.18 -7.46
CA TYR A 114 7.56 3.69 -7.15
C TYR A 114 7.39 5.19 -7.44
N PRO A 115 6.38 5.63 -8.22
CA PRO A 115 5.21 4.87 -8.65
C PRO A 115 5.34 4.17 -10.02
N PHE A 116 6.53 4.06 -10.58
CA PHE A 116 6.80 3.47 -11.89
C PHE A 116 7.18 1.99 -11.77
N VAL A 117 6.76 1.20 -12.75
CA VAL A 117 7.25 -0.16 -12.99
C VAL A 117 7.69 -0.28 -14.43
N THR A 118 8.85 -0.89 -14.65
CA THR A 118 9.36 -1.25 -15.98
C THR A 118 9.50 -2.76 -16.11
N VAL A 119 9.15 -3.30 -17.28
CA VAL A 119 9.36 -4.70 -17.63
C VAL A 119 10.02 -4.76 -18.98
N LYS A 120 11.29 -5.13 -18.99
CA LYS A 120 12.04 -5.40 -20.21
C LYS A 120 11.70 -6.82 -20.67
N LEU A 121 11.20 -6.97 -21.88
CA LEU A 121 10.93 -8.25 -22.51
C LEU A 121 12.13 -8.67 -23.35
N VAL A 122 12.62 -9.88 -23.15
CA VAL A 122 13.87 -10.37 -23.76
C VAL A 122 13.56 -11.56 -24.66
N ASP A 123 14.00 -11.45 -25.93
CA ASP A 123 13.83 -12.50 -26.91
C ASP A 123 14.86 -12.33 -28.05
N ASP A 124 15.69 -13.35 -28.26
CA ASP A 124 16.76 -13.31 -29.25
C ASP A 124 16.27 -13.40 -30.72
N GLU A 125 15.02 -13.83 -30.91
CA GLU A 125 14.43 -13.98 -32.25
C GLU A 125 13.70 -12.71 -32.71
N MET A 126 13.33 -11.82 -31.79
CA MET A 126 12.62 -10.57 -32.10
C MET A 126 13.55 -9.53 -32.71
N PRO A 127 13.17 -8.88 -33.83
CA PRO A 127 13.98 -7.84 -34.46
C PRO A 127 13.94 -6.48 -33.71
N VAL A 128 13.26 -6.43 -32.58
CA VAL A 128 13.06 -5.23 -31.75
C VAL A 128 13.32 -5.53 -30.28
N GLU A 129 13.87 -4.55 -29.58
CA GLU A 129 13.90 -4.52 -28.12
C GLU A 129 12.60 -3.89 -27.63
N VAL A 130 12.00 -4.46 -26.56
CA VAL A 130 10.74 -3.98 -26.01
C VAL A 130 10.85 -3.79 -24.51
N GLU A 131 10.47 -2.62 -24.03
CA GLU A 131 10.35 -2.31 -22.61
C GLU A 131 8.98 -1.67 -22.33
N MET A 132 8.23 -2.23 -21.39
CA MET A 132 7.01 -1.64 -20.86
C MET A 132 7.35 -0.71 -19.69
N GLU A 133 6.86 0.53 -19.70
CA GLU A 133 6.80 1.41 -18.54
C GLU A 133 5.34 1.66 -18.19
N SER A 134 4.97 1.44 -16.92
CA SER A 134 3.61 1.71 -16.46
C SER A 134 3.62 2.44 -15.13
N PHE A 135 2.64 3.34 -14.94
CA PHE A 135 2.46 4.04 -13.68
C PHE A 135 1.05 4.62 -13.54
N THR A 136 0.63 4.82 -12.29
CA THR A 136 -0.48 5.73 -11.96
C THR A 136 0.11 6.97 -11.29
N PRO A 137 -0.40 8.18 -11.58
CA PRO A 137 0.11 9.40 -10.96
C PRO A 137 0.19 9.32 -9.44
N PHE A 138 1.28 9.81 -8.88
CA PHE A 138 1.52 9.86 -7.45
C PHE A 138 2.24 11.16 -7.08
N VAL A 139 1.52 12.01 -6.37
CA VAL A 139 1.98 13.35 -5.98
C VAL A 139 1.81 13.48 -4.47
N PRO A 140 2.85 13.27 -3.65
CA PRO A 140 2.76 13.52 -2.22
C PRO A 140 2.22 14.91 -1.92
N LEU A 141 1.45 15.04 -0.85
CA LEU A 141 0.71 16.23 -0.42
C LEU A 141 -0.44 16.62 -1.37
N ASN A 142 -0.86 15.70 -2.25
CA ASN A 142 -2.01 15.91 -3.13
C ASN A 142 -2.75 14.58 -3.37
N ALA A 143 -3.68 14.25 -2.47
CA ALA A 143 -4.45 13.02 -2.54
C ALA A 143 -5.37 12.95 -3.77
N ASP A 144 -5.80 14.09 -4.32
CA ASP A 144 -6.67 14.13 -5.50
C ASP A 144 -5.90 13.76 -6.78
N LYS A 145 -4.68 14.31 -6.98
CA LYS A 145 -3.80 13.90 -8.08
C LYS A 145 -3.26 12.48 -7.93
N SER A 146 -3.27 11.95 -6.72
CA SER A 146 -2.87 10.57 -6.40
C SER A 146 -4.06 9.59 -6.33
N GLY A 147 -5.30 10.08 -6.48
CA GLY A 147 -6.57 9.35 -6.41
C GLY A 147 -7.30 9.23 -7.76
N ILE A 148 -6.58 9.08 -8.86
CA ILE A 148 -7.15 8.99 -10.22
C ILE A 148 -7.37 7.52 -10.56
N PRO A 149 -8.59 7.10 -11.01
CA PRO A 149 -8.90 5.72 -11.38
C PRO A 149 -8.38 5.38 -12.79
N GLY A 150 -7.05 5.26 -12.95
CA GLY A 150 -6.43 4.96 -14.23
C GLY A 150 -4.92 4.81 -14.15
N ALA A 151 -4.33 4.33 -15.23
CA ALA A 151 -2.90 4.14 -15.38
C ALA A 151 -2.44 4.41 -16.81
N TYR A 152 -1.19 4.86 -16.95
CA TYR A 152 -0.47 4.88 -18.21
C TYR A 152 0.25 3.55 -18.41
N ILE A 153 0.18 3.01 -19.61
CA ILE A 153 0.90 1.81 -20.06
C ILE A 153 1.62 2.20 -21.34
N LYS A 154 2.93 2.19 -21.34
CA LYS A 154 3.77 2.55 -22.48
C LYS A 154 4.68 1.40 -22.87
N TYR A 155 4.85 1.22 -24.15
CA TYR A 155 5.85 0.33 -24.70
C TYR A 155 6.88 1.15 -25.48
N HIS A 156 8.13 1.11 -25.04
CA HIS A 156 9.29 1.62 -25.77
C HIS A 156 9.80 0.50 -26.67
N VAL A 157 9.76 0.72 -27.97
CA VAL A 157 10.17 -0.27 -28.96
C VAL A 157 11.30 0.30 -29.78
N LYS A 158 12.45 -0.40 -29.78
CA LYS A 158 13.64 -0.04 -30.53
C LYS A 158 13.95 -1.09 -31.59
N ASN A 159 14.08 -0.67 -32.82
CA ASN A 159 14.50 -1.55 -33.91
C ASN A 159 16.00 -1.89 -33.76
N SER A 160 16.30 -3.12 -33.33
CA SER A 160 17.68 -3.63 -33.18
C SER A 160 18.21 -4.30 -34.45
N SER A 161 17.36 -4.48 -35.47
CA SER A 161 17.72 -5.11 -36.73
C SER A 161 18.32 -4.14 -37.75
N SER A 162 18.87 -4.68 -38.84
CA SER A 162 19.40 -3.88 -39.96
C SER A 162 18.35 -3.51 -41.02
N GLN A 163 17.08 -3.94 -40.85
CA GLN A 163 15.98 -3.68 -41.78
C GLN A 163 14.97 -2.73 -41.15
N THR A 164 14.25 -1.97 -41.95
CA THR A 164 13.09 -1.21 -41.50
C THR A 164 12.03 -2.18 -41.01
N GLN A 165 11.46 -1.90 -39.83
CA GLN A 165 10.39 -2.69 -39.21
C GLN A 165 9.09 -1.89 -39.19
N ARG A 166 8.01 -2.47 -39.66
CA ARG A 166 6.66 -2.02 -39.37
C ARG A 166 6.23 -2.72 -38.08
N VAL A 167 5.95 -1.94 -37.07
CA VAL A 167 5.64 -2.45 -35.75
C VAL A 167 4.20 -2.07 -35.39
N SER A 168 3.41 -3.06 -35.02
CA SER A 168 2.04 -2.86 -34.51
C SER A 168 1.94 -3.38 -33.10
N ILE A 169 1.29 -2.61 -32.21
CA ILE A 169 0.92 -3.06 -30.86
C ILE A 169 -0.59 -2.99 -30.69
N ALA A 170 -1.19 -4.14 -30.40
CA ALA A 170 -2.61 -4.28 -30.10
C ALA A 170 -2.82 -4.44 -28.58
N GLY A 171 -3.67 -3.61 -27.98
CA GLY A 171 -4.15 -3.75 -26.61
C GLY A 171 -5.61 -4.18 -26.60
N SER A 172 -5.92 -5.23 -25.89
CA SER A 172 -7.26 -5.81 -25.76
C SER A 172 -7.75 -5.73 -24.32
N ILE A 173 -9.04 -5.45 -24.14
CA ILE A 173 -9.67 -5.35 -22.81
C ILE A 173 -11.10 -5.90 -22.86
N VAL A 174 -11.45 -6.75 -21.88
CA VAL A 174 -12.80 -7.24 -21.69
C VAL A 174 -13.67 -6.21 -20.97
N ASN A 175 -14.92 -6.11 -21.35
CA ASN A 175 -15.91 -5.28 -20.66
C ASN A 175 -16.40 -5.99 -19.40
N ALA A 176 -15.95 -5.52 -18.25
CA ALA A 176 -16.32 -6.04 -16.93
C ALA A 176 -17.42 -5.21 -16.22
N VAL A 177 -18.10 -4.31 -16.94
CA VAL A 177 -19.21 -3.54 -16.39
C VAL A 177 -20.41 -4.46 -16.13
N GLY A 178 -20.89 -4.45 -14.89
CA GLY A 178 -21.93 -5.39 -14.43
C GLY A 178 -21.37 -6.73 -13.94
N PHE A 179 -20.06 -6.83 -13.66
CA PHE A 179 -19.42 -8.05 -13.15
C PHE A 179 -20.14 -8.63 -11.94
N ASP A 180 -20.49 -9.90 -12.01
CA ASP A 180 -21.22 -10.67 -10.99
C ASP A 180 -20.60 -12.07 -10.79
N GLY A 181 -19.29 -12.15 -10.88
CA GLY A 181 -18.52 -13.38 -10.73
C GLY A 181 -18.15 -14.06 -12.04
N TYR A 182 -17.85 -15.35 -11.96
CA TYR A 182 -17.37 -16.15 -13.09
C TYR A 182 -18.27 -17.38 -13.32
N ASP A 183 -18.33 -17.81 -14.57
CA ASP A 183 -18.85 -19.13 -14.88
C ASP A 183 -17.82 -20.25 -14.60
N LEU A 184 -18.18 -21.49 -14.94
CA LEU A 184 -17.30 -22.66 -14.76
C LEU A 184 -15.96 -22.54 -15.56
N TRP A 185 -15.98 -21.80 -16.66
CA TRP A 185 -14.86 -21.65 -17.59
C TRP A 185 -14.07 -20.34 -17.36
N LYS A 186 -14.43 -19.64 -16.27
CA LYS A 186 -13.83 -18.33 -15.94
C LYS A 186 -14.14 -17.20 -16.94
N HIS A 187 -15.23 -17.35 -17.73
CA HIS A 187 -15.85 -16.21 -18.41
C HIS A 187 -16.58 -15.33 -17.41
N LEU A 188 -16.69 -14.05 -17.74
CA LEU A 188 -17.39 -13.10 -16.87
C LEU A 188 -18.90 -13.37 -16.87
N LYS A 189 -19.48 -13.44 -15.68
CA LYS A 189 -20.94 -13.27 -15.53
C LYS A 189 -21.22 -11.79 -15.42
N ILE A 190 -22.04 -11.28 -16.31
CA ILE A 190 -22.36 -9.86 -16.41
C ILE A 190 -23.88 -9.67 -16.23
N LEU A 191 -24.23 -8.77 -15.32
CA LEU A 191 -25.59 -8.24 -15.24
C LEU A 191 -25.82 -7.19 -16.31
N GLY A 192 -26.97 -7.27 -16.97
CA GLY A 192 -27.28 -6.39 -18.10
C GLY A 192 -26.63 -6.81 -19.42
N ASN A 193 -26.36 -5.86 -20.28
CA ASN A 193 -25.83 -6.08 -21.61
C ASN A 193 -24.56 -5.26 -21.84
N SER A 194 -23.41 -5.91 -22.04
CA SER A 194 -22.15 -5.26 -22.36
C SER A 194 -22.22 -4.55 -23.71
N LYS A 195 -21.75 -3.32 -23.73
CA LYS A 195 -21.63 -2.47 -24.93
C LYS A 195 -20.21 -1.89 -25.01
N ASN A 196 -19.65 -1.99 -26.16
CA ASN A 196 -18.35 -1.42 -26.49
C ASN A 196 -18.49 -0.50 -27.70
N GLU A 197 -17.83 0.63 -27.68
CA GLU A 197 -17.81 1.55 -28.84
C GLU A 197 -16.44 2.20 -29.00
N CYS A 198 -16.05 2.45 -30.24
CA CYS A 198 -14.88 3.27 -30.54
C CYS A 198 -15.23 4.74 -30.40
N ARG A 199 -14.46 5.44 -29.55
CA ARG A 199 -14.58 6.90 -29.36
C ARG A 199 -13.33 7.62 -29.81
N LYS A 200 -13.49 8.86 -30.24
CA LYS A 200 -12.38 9.75 -30.59
C LYS A 200 -12.62 11.12 -29.96
N ASN A 201 -11.54 11.71 -29.44
CA ASN A 201 -11.51 13.10 -28.99
C ASN A 201 -10.25 13.81 -29.50
N GLU A 202 -9.95 15.00 -28.98
CA GLU A 202 -8.78 15.78 -29.38
C GLU A 202 -7.44 15.16 -28.95
N TYR A 203 -7.44 14.22 -27.97
CA TYR A 203 -6.25 13.58 -27.42
C TYR A 203 -5.95 12.24 -28.09
N GLY A 204 -6.95 11.54 -28.62
CA GLY A 204 -6.71 10.22 -29.22
C GLY A 204 -7.99 9.46 -29.59
N ILE A 205 -7.79 8.16 -29.79
CA ILE A 205 -8.83 7.17 -30.12
C ILE A 205 -8.84 6.11 -29.01
N GLY A 206 -10.02 5.62 -28.64
CA GLY A 206 -10.16 4.62 -27.60
C GLY A 206 -11.37 3.72 -27.76
N VAL A 207 -11.35 2.61 -27.04
CA VAL A 207 -12.52 1.78 -26.78
C VAL A 207 -13.15 2.22 -25.47
N PHE A 208 -14.45 2.52 -25.50
CA PHE A 208 -15.26 2.82 -24.33
C PHE A 208 -16.21 1.65 -24.05
N LEU A 209 -16.23 1.19 -22.81
CA LEU A 209 -16.92 0.00 -22.35
C LEU A 209 -17.97 0.41 -21.31
N TYR A 210 -19.21 0.02 -21.53
CA TYR A 210 -20.33 0.32 -20.63
C TYR A 210 -21.35 -0.82 -20.61
N GLY A 211 -22.33 -0.75 -19.72
CA GLY A 211 -23.40 -1.72 -19.62
C GLY A 211 -24.76 -1.05 -19.78
N GLU A 212 -25.67 -1.68 -20.55
CA GLU A 212 -27.09 -1.34 -20.56
C GLU A 212 -27.84 -2.26 -19.60
N ASN A 213 -28.82 -1.73 -18.89
CA ASN A 213 -29.66 -2.47 -17.94
C ASN A 213 -28.90 -3.10 -16.76
N VAL A 214 -27.70 -2.62 -16.44
CA VAL A 214 -27.05 -2.93 -15.17
C VAL A 214 -27.83 -2.25 -14.04
N PRO A 215 -28.15 -2.95 -12.92
CA PRO A 215 -28.87 -2.32 -11.81
C PRO A 215 -28.13 -1.06 -11.32
N GLU A 216 -28.88 0.05 -11.14
CA GLU A 216 -28.32 1.37 -10.82
C GLU A 216 -27.38 1.37 -9.62
N HIS A 217 -27.73 0.61 -8.58
CA HIS A 217 -26.95 0.55 -7.33
C HIS A 217 -25.97 -0.63 -7.26
N HIS A 218 -25.75 -1.34 -8.37
CA HIS A 218 -24.77 -2.43 -8.39
C HIS A 218 -23.35 -1.87 -8.29
N ILE A 219 -22.46 -2.53 -7.50
CA ILE A 219 -21.08 -2.07 -7.28
C ILE A 219 -20.25 -2.09 -8.56
N ALA A 220 -20.55 -2.98 -9.50
CA ALA A 220 -19.92 -3.05 -10.82
C ALA A 220 -20.70 -2.27 -11.90
N ASN A 221 -21.67 -1.44 -11.52
CA ASN A 221 -22.27 -0.47 -12.45
C ASN A 221 -21.32 0.70 -12.65
N GLY A 222 -20.83 0.87 -13.87
CA GLY A 222 -19.81 1.87 -14.17
C GLY A 222 -19.40 1.85 -15.62
N THR A 223 -18.16 2.24 -15.90
CA THR A 223 -17.57 2.26 -17.24
C THR A 223 -16.07 1.95 -17.17
N MET A 224 -15.50 1.51 -18.31
CA MET A 224 -14.06 1.32 -18.50
C MET A 224 -13.65 1.94 -19.85
N SER A 225 -12.35 2.22 -20.00
CA SER A 225 -11.84 2.76 -21.26
C SER A 225 -10.38 2.39 -21.46
N LEU A 226 -10.01 2.09 -22.69
CA LEU A 226 -8.63 2.01 -23.16
C LEU A 226 -8.46 3.05 -24.26
N LEU A 227 -7.62 4.05 -24.07
CA LEU A 227 -7.35 5.13 -25.02
C LEU A 227 -5.88 5.10 -25.44
N THR A 228 -5.58 5.46 -26.69
CA THR A 228 -4.22 5.70 -27.17
C THR A 228 -4.07 7.09 -27.76
N THR A 229 -2.92 7.71 -27.54
CA THR A 229 -2.54 9.02 -28.10
C THR A 229 -1.74 8.90 -29.39
N ASN A 230 -1.40 7.69 -29.84
CA ASN A 230 -0.74 7.45 -31.11
C ASN A 230 -1.68 7.84 -32.28
N SER A 231 -1.11 8.12 -33.46
CA SER A 231 -1.87 8.69 -34.59
C SER A 231 -2.39 7.66 -35.59
N ASN A 232 -1.65 6.59 -35.84
CA ASN A 232 -2.04 5.53 -36.78
C ASN A 232 -2.69 4.39 -36.02
N VAL A 233 -4.00 4.43 -35.88
CA VAL A 233 -4.77 3.56 -34.97
C VAL A 233 -5.93 2.92 -35.71
N THR A 234 -6.14 1.63 -35.48
CA THR A 234 -7.38 0.91 -35.74
C THR A 234 -8.06 0.51 -34.44
N CYS A 235 -9.38 0.51 -34.45
CA CYS A 235 -10.20 0.22 -33.29
C CYS A 235 -11.23 -0.84 -33.63
N LYS A 236 -11.21 -1.97 -32.93
CA LYS A 236 -12.19 -3.06 -33.01
C LYS A 236 -13.01 -3.04 -31.72
N PRO A 237 -14.24 -2.48 -31.73
CA PRO A 237 -15.00 -2.32 -30.48
C PRO A 237 -15.44 -3.65 -29.91
N LEU A 238 -15.63 -4.68 -30.73
CA LEU A 238 -16.11 -5.97 -30.30
C LEU A 238 -15.50 -7.09 -31.14
N TRP A 239 -14.87 -8.07 -30.46
CA TRP A 239 -14.44 -9.31 -31.10
C TRP A 239 -15.62 -10.13 -31.62
N LEU A 240 -15.35 -11.02 -32.59
CA LEU A 240 -16.34 -11.97 -33.07
C LEU A 240 -16.93 -12.75 -31.87
N ARG A 241 -18.24 -12.77 -31.80
CA ARG A 241 -18.99 -13.61 -30.84
C ARG A 241 -19.43 -14.86 -31.56
N GLY A 242 -18.73 -15.93 -31.35
CA GLY A 242 -18.97 -17.22 -31.94
C GLY A 242 -19.03 -18.31 -30.87
N ASP A 243 -18.85 -19.53 -31.31
CA ASP A 243 -18.70 -20.67 -30.40
C ASP A 243 -17.24 -20.84 -29.97
N TRP A 244 -17.00 -21.58 -28.89
CA TRP A 244 -15.67 -21.88 -28.39
C TRP A 244 -14.81 -20.63 -28.16
N THR A 245 -13.69 -20.54 -28.83
CA THR A 245 -12.73 -19.41 -28.80
C THR A 245 -12.61 -18.67 -30.12
N ASP A 246 -13.68 -18.72 -30.94
CA ASP A 246 -13.69 -18.14 -32.30
C ASP A 246 -13.26 -16.66 -32.31
N GLY A 247 -13.73 -15.88 -31.34
CA GLY A 247 -13.35 -14.48 -31.22
C GLY A 247 -11.86 -14.25 -30.98
N ALA A 248 -11.23 -15.12 -30.22
CA ALA A 248 -9.79 -15.05 -29.96
C ALA A 248 -8.98 -15.47 -31.19
N GLN A 249 -9.47 -16.50 -31.91
CA GLN A 249 -8.82 -16.95 -33.15
C GLN A 249 -8.95 -15.89 -34.27
N ASP A 250 -10.17 -15.33 -34.48
CA ASP A 250 -10.41 -14.27 -35.46
C ASP A 250 -9.55 -13.02 -35.17
N PHE A 251 -9.48 -12.60 -33.89
CA PHE A 251 -8.62 -11.49 -33.49
C PHE A 251 -7.13 -11.75 -33.82
N TRP A 252 -6.63 -12.94 -33.44
CA TRP A 252 -5.21 -13.26 -33.63
C TRP A 252 -4.83 -13.37 -35.09
N ASP A 253 -5.63 -14.06 -35.89
CA ASP A 253 -5.39 -14.24 -37.33
C ASP A 253 -5.43 -12.88 -38.04
N ASP A 254 -6.41 -12.04 -37.75
CA ASP A 254 -6.56 -10.68 -38.28
C ASP A 254 -5.35 -9.81 -37.94
N PHE A 255 -4.93 -9.79 -36.68
CA PHE A 255 -3.77 -9.03 -36.22
C PHE A 255 -2.44 -9.52 -36.84
N VAL A 256 -2.27 -10.83 -36.99
CA VAL A 256 -1.05 -11.41 -37.55
C VAL A 256 -0.98 -11.17 -39.09
N ASP A 257 -2.10 -11.12 -39.78
CA ASP A 257 -2.13 -10.95 -41.25
C ASP A 257 -1.48 -9.60 -41.66
N ASP A 258 -1.99 -8.49 -41.16
CA ASP A 258 -1.53 -7.17 -41.62
C ASP A 258 -1.11 -6.19 -40.54
N GLY A 259 -1.25 -6.56 -39.23
CA GLY A 259 -0.90 -5.70 -38.09
C GLY A 259 -1.95 -4.63 -37.83
N ARG A 260 -3.15 -4.79 -38.30
CA ARG A 260 -4.29 -3.90 -38.10
C ARG A 260 -5.49 -4.67 -37.55
N LEU A 261 -6.50 -4.00 -37.11
CA LEU A 261 -7.76 -4.61 -36.66
C LEU A 261 -8.86 -4.24 -37.67
N ASN A 262 -9.36 -5.26 -38.34
CA ASN A 262 -10.39 -5.13 -39.35
C ASN A 262 -11.77 -5.54 -38.80
N GLU A 263 -12.81 -5.48 -39.65
CA GLU A 263 -14.14 -6.00 -39.32
C GLU A 263 -14.05 -7.52 -39.05
N ASN A 264 -14.92 -8.03 -38.19
CA ASN A 264 -14.98 -9.47 -37.89
C ASN A 264 -15.21 -10.28 -39.18
N SER A 265 -14.55 -11.44 -39.29
CA SER A 265 -14.78 -12.36 -40.40
C SER A 265 -16.23 -12.83 -40.43
N THR A 266 -16.82 -12.84 -41.58
CA THR A 266 -18.14 -13.43 -41.80
C THR A 266 -18.09 -14.82 -42.44
N LYS A 267 -16.85 -15.30 -42.72
CA LYS A 267 -16.66 -16.66 -43.27
C LYS A 267 -16.78 -17.68 -42.13
N GLY A 268 -17.70 -18.62 -42.30
CA GLY A 268 -17.89 -19.68 -41.35
C GLY A 268 -18.71 -19.29 -40.10
N ASP A 269 -19.44 -18.16 -40.17
CA ASP A 269 -20.28 -17.65 -39.07
C ASP A 269 -21.65 -18.37 -38.93
N GLY A 270 -21.80 -19.51 -39.60
CA GLY A 270 -23.01 -20.30 -39.70
C GLY A 270 -23.40 -21.08 -38.42
N GLY A 271 -22.67 -20.89 -37.33
CA GLY A 271 -22.94 -21.58 -36.08
C GLY A 271 -22.63 -23.09 -36.06
N CYS A 272 -22.63 -23.66 -34.87
CA CYS A 272 -22.40 -25.09 -34.66
C CYS A 272 -23.75 -25.83 -34.62
N ALA A 273 -24.16 -26.49 -35.72
CA ALA A 273 -25.48 -27.07 -35.88
C ALA A 273 -25.90 -28.04 -34.79
N TRP A 274 -24.98 -28.75 -34.15
CA TRP A 274 -25.31 -29.63 -33.02
C TRP A 274 -25.48 -28.85 -31.70
N ALA A 275 -24.70 -27.77 -31.48
CA ALA A 275 -24.83 -26.88 -30.35
C ALA A 275 -26.16 -26.15 -30.35
N GLU A 276 -26.57 -25.62 -31.49
CA GLU A 276 -27.88 -25.01 -31.69
C GLU A 276 -29.01 -26.01 -31.41
N LYS A 277 -28.88 -27.25 -31.93
CA LYS A 277 -29.87 -28.29 -31.75
C LYS A 277 -30.05 -28.71 -30.29
N TYR A 278 -29.04 -28.69 -29.47
CA TYR A 278 -29.03 -29.17 -28.10
C TYR A 278 -28.97 -28.05 -27.07
N GLU A 279 -29.00 -26.76 -27.50
CA GLU A 279 -28.92 -25.59 -26.63
C GLU A 279 -27.71 -25.59 -25.69
N TYR A 280 -26.55 -26.00 -26.18
CA TYR A 280 -25.30 -25.97 -25.41
C TYR A 280 -24.73 -24.55 -25.29
N SER A 281 -25.31 -23.70 -24.38
CA SER A 281 -24.92 -22.33 -24.16
C SER A 281 -23.47 -22.17 -23.66
N PHE A 282 -22.90 -23.18 -23.05
CA PHE A 282 -21.51 -23.13 -22.57
C PHE A 282 -20.45 -23.10 -23.67
N LEU A 283 -20.82 -23.35 -24.92
CA LEU A 283 -19.91 -23.23 -26.07
C LEU A 283 -19.84 -21.81 -26.59
N HIS A 284 -20.76 -20.93 -26.22
CA HIS A 284 -20.78 -19.56 -26.73
C HIS A 284 -19.71 -18.69 -26.07
N PHE A 285 -18.91 -18.03 -26.89
CA PHE A 285 -17.95 -17.02 -26.45
C PHE A 285 -18.71 -15.72 -26.16
N THR A 286 -18.97 -15.47 -24.87
CA THR A 286 -19.87 -14.39 -24.44
C THR A 286 -19.15 -13.12 -24.00
N ASP A 287 -17.85 -13.19 -23.71
CA ASP A 287 -17.07 -12.03 -23.27
C ASP A 287 -17.05 -10.94 -24.34
N ALA A 288 -17.33 -9.70 -23.91
CA ALA A 288 -17.33 -8.55 -24.82
C ALA A 288 -15.95 -7.87 -24.77
N ILE A 289 -15.08 -8.22 -25.70
CA ILE A 289 -13.71 -7.70 -25.75
C ILE A 289 -13.61 -6.64 -26.84
N GLY A 290 -12.98 -5.51 -26.48
CA GLY A 290 -12.61 -4.46 -27.41
C GLY A 290 -11.10 -4.33 -27.53
N SER A 291 -10.61 -3.87 -28.69
CA SER A 291 -9.17 -3.75 -28.95
C SER A 291 -8.83 -2.47 -29.70
N LEU A 292 -7.64 -1.95 -29.42
CA LEU A 292 -6.97 -0.89 -30.17
C LEU A 292 -5.66 -1.43 -30.74
N CYS A 293 -5.30 -1.03 -31.94
CA CYS A 293 -4.00 -1.34 -32.52
C CYS A 293 -3.33 -0.06 -33.04
N CYS A 294 -2.11 0.19 -32.59
CA CYS A 294 -1.25 1.30 -33.05
C CYS A 294 -0.15 0.76 -33.94
N GLU A 295 0.13 1.43 -35.03
CA GLU A 295 1.17 1.04 -35.97
C GLU A 295 2.18 2.17 -36.23
N GLU A 296 3.47 1.84 -36.20
CA GLU A 296 4.58 2.75 -36.44
C GLU A 296 5.63 2.05 -37.35
N THR A 297 6.36 2.85 -38.14
CA THR A 297 7.51 2.38 -38.89
C THR A 297 8.79 2.81 -38.22
N LEU A 298 9.70 1.88 -37.96
CA LEU A 298 10.97 2.11 -37.28
C LEU A 298 12.14 1.80 -38.25
N LEU A 299 12.98 2.80 -38.50
CA LEU A 299 14.26 2.61 -39.21
C LEU A 299 15.24 1.84 -38.31
N PRO A 300 16.31 1.22 -38.86
CA PRO A 300 17.34 0.58 -38.05
C PRO A 300 17.90 1.52 -36.96
N GLY A 301 17.84 1.06 -35.70
CA GLY A 301 18.26 1.81 -34.51
C GLY A 301 17.26 2.85 -34.01
N GLU A 302 16.14 3.08 -34.70
CA GLU A 302 15.09 4.01 -34.28
C GLU A 302 14.27 3.42 -33.14
N GLU A 303 13.83 4.29 -32.23
CA GLU A 303 12.95 3.97 -31.09
C GLU A 303 11.65 4.77 -31.18
N LYS A 304 10.52 4.13 -30.83
CA LYS A 304 9.19 4.72 -30.76
C LYS A 304 8.45 4.32 -29.50
N GLU A 305 7.56 5.21 -29.05
CA GLU A 305 6.65 4.95 -27.93
C GLU A 305 5.25 4.59 -28.44
N PHE A 306 4.69 3.52 -27.86
CA PHE A 306 3.29 3.15 -28.02
C PHE A 306 2.61 3.34 -26.66
N GLU A 307 1.70 4.29 -26.57
CA GLU A 307 1.08 4.69 -25.31
C GLU A 307 -0.40 4.33 -25.25
N PHE A 308 -0.78 3.75 -24.13
CA PHE A 308 -2.16 3.45 -23.77
C PHE A 308 -2.49 4.04 -22.42
N ILE A 309 -3.73 4.51 -22.25
CA ILE A 309 -4.30 5.01 -20.99
C ILE A 309 -5.48 4.12 -20.66
N LEU A 310 -5.33 3.31 -19.61
CA LEU A 310 -6.37 2.43 -19.10
C LEU A 310 -7.08 3.11 -17.94
N THR A 311 -8.41 3.22 -18.00
CA THR A 311 -9.22 3.91 -16.98
C THR A 311 -10.48 3.13 -16.65
N TRP A 312 -10.99 3.40 -15.45
CA TRP A 312 -12.24 2.83 -14.95
C TRP A 312 -13.00 3.84 -14.12
N TYR A 313 -14.30 3.61 -13.99
CA TYR A 313 -15.18 4.43 -13.17
C TYR A 313 -16.29 3.52 -12.63
N PHE A 314 -16.18 3.13 -11.35
CA PHE A 314 -17.18 2.37 -10.61
C PHE A 314 -17.54 3.17 -9.37
N PRO A 315 -18.57 4.04 -9.43
CA PRO A 315 -18.84 5.01 -8.37
C PRO A 315 -19.41 4.37 -7.11
N ASN A 316 -20.07 3.21 -7.21
CA ASN A 316 -20.82 2.60 -6.12
C ASN A 316 -19.94 1.71 -5.25
N ARG A 317 -20.00 1.94 -3.96
CA ARG A 317 -19.35 1.10 -2.94
C ARG A 317 -20.41 0.59 -1.96
N VAL A 318 -20.30 -0.65 -1.53
CA VAL A 318 -21.17 -1.20 -0.47
C VAL A 318 -21.08 -0.29 0.76
N ARG A 319 -22.23 0.12 1.27
CA ARG A 319 -22.34 0.83 2.54
C ARG A 319 -22.24 -0.19 3.66
N GLY A 320 -21.06 -0.34 4.20
CA GLY A 320 -20.79 -1.29 5.30
C GLY A 320 -19.47 -2.02 5.11
N TRP A 321 -19.13 -2.79 6.11
CA TRP A 321 -17.92 -3.58 6.15
C TRP A 321 -18.22 -5.02 5.73
N ILE A 322 -17.47 -5.54 4.77
CA ILE A 322 -17.59 -6.92 4.29
C ILE A 322 -16.47 -7.72 4.95
N GLU A 323 -16.77 -8.39 6.06
CA GLU A 323 -15.79 -9.08 6.91
C GLU A 323 -15.96 -10.60 6.95
N SER A 324 -17.10 -11.14 6.49
CA SER A 324 -17.48 -12.53 6.68
C SER A 324 -18.15 -13.14 5.45
N ASP A 325 -18.24 -14.47 5.42
CA ASP A 325 -18.98 -15.20 4.39
C ASP A 325 -20.44 -14.73 4.27
N PHE A 326 -21.05 -14.36 5.39
CA PHE A 326 -22.42 -13.82 5.40
C PHE A 326 -22.49 -12.47 4.66
N ASP A 327 -21.49 -11.59 4.85
CA ASP A 327 -21.43 -10.31 4.14
C ASP A 327 -21.15 -10.49 2.65
N VAL A 328 -20.31 -11.47 2.30
CA VAL A 328 -20.05 -11.85 0.89
C VAL A 328 -21.33 -12.38 0.26
N GLU A 329 -22.09 -13.23 0.96
CA GLU A 329 -23.37 -13.74 0.47
C GLU A 329 -24.38 -12.61 0.27
N ARG A 330 -24.45 -11.63 1.18
CA ARG A 330 -25.27 -10.43 0.99
C ARG A 330 -24.88 -9.67 -0.28
N VAL A 331 -23.60 -9.49 -0.54
CA VAL A 331 -23.11 -8.82 -1.76
C VAL A 331 -23.48 -9.62 -3.00
N ARG A 332 -23.26 -10.93 -2.99
CA ARG A 332 -23.66 -11.84 -4.09
C ARG A 332 -25.16 -11.85 -4.35
N ASN A 333 -25.96 -11.71 -3.32
CA ASN A 333 -27.44 -11.63 -3.44
C ASN A 333 -27.94 -10.20 -3.68
N HIS A 334 -27.05 -9.22 -3.86
CA HIS A 334 -27.36 -7.80 -4.07
C HIS A 334 -28.19 -7.15 -2.92
N ASP A 335 -28.07 -7.72 -1.71
CA ASP A 335 -28.75 -7.22 -0.51
C ASP A 335 -27.84 -6.21 0.24
N TYR A 336 -27.65 -5.04 -0.37
CA TYR A 336 -26.88 -3.95 0.20
C TYR A 336 -27.39 -2.58 -0.28
N THR A 337 -27.00 -1.55 0.46
CA THR A 337 -27.10 -0.15 0.01
C THR A 337 -25.73 0.36 -0.39
N VAL A 338 -25.66 1.40 -1.17
CA VAL A 338 -24.39 1.97 -1.65
C VAL A 338 -24.13 3.37 -1.10
N VAL A 339 -22.84 3.69 -0.99
CA VAL A 339 -22.29 5.05 -0.95
C VAL A 339 -21.41 5.23 -2.18
N GLN A 340 -21.09 6.47 -2.52
CA GLN A 340 -20.24 6.72 -3.69
C GLN A 340 -18.79 6.92 -3.27
N ASN A 341 -17.87 6.52 -4.15
CA ASN A 341 -16.46 6.85 -4.03
C ASN A 341 -16.22 8.35 -4.20
N TYR A 342 -15.16 8.85 -3.62
CA TYR A 342 -14.77 10.26 -3.70
C TYR A 342 -14.52 10.73 -5.13
N TYR A 343 -13.84 9.93 -5.96
CA TYR A 343 -13.54 10.29 -7.34
C TYR A 343 -14.81 10.47 -8.22
N ALA A 344 -15.96 9.96 -7.79
CA ALA A 344 -17.24 10.22 -8.46
C ALA A 344 -17.69 11.70 -8.41
N LYS A 345 -17.07 12.52 -7.54
CA LYS A 345 -17.23 13.97 -7.56
C LYS A 345 -16.39 14.67 -8.63
N GLN A 346 -15.30 14.03 -9.04
CA GLN A 346 -14.31 14.62 -9.94
C GLN A 346 -14.55 14.22 -11.39
N TYR A 347 -15.09 13.02 -11.61
CA TYR A 347 -15.27 12.42 -12.93
C TYR A 347 -16.71 11.94 -13.11
N THR A 348 -17.14 11.82 -14.37
CA THR A 348 -18.48 11.36 -14.75
C THR A 348 -18.51 9.94 -15.30
N ASP A 349 -17.44 9.50 -15.93
CA ASP A 349 -17.24 8.17 -16.49
C ASP A 349 -15.74 7.92 -16.77
N ALA A 350 -15.39 6.71 -17.22
CA ALA A 350 -14.01 6.34 -17.51
C ALA A 350 -13.41 7.11 -18.71
N TRP A 351 -14.24 7.54 -19.66
CA TRP A 351 -13.77 8.34 -20.78
C TRP A 351 -13.32 9.74 -20.32
N ASN A 352 -14.08 10.34 -19.42
CA ASN A 352 -13.73 11.63 -18.80
C ASN A 352 -12.42 11.52 -17.96
N VAL A 353 -12.19 10.37 -17.28
CA VAL A 353 -10.90 10.11 -16.62
C VAL A 353 -9.77 10.03 -17.65
N ALA A 354 -9.98 9.33 -18.78
CA ALA A 354 -8.96 9.20 -19.83
C ALA A 354 -8.62 10.56 -20.46
N GLU A 355 -9.62 11.42 -20.70
CA GLU A 355 -9.42 12.81 -21.16
C GLU A 355 -8.61 13.62 -20.16
N TYR A 356 -8.93 13.52 -18.86
CA TYR A 356 -8.18 14.21 -17.82
C TYR A 356 -6.70 13.77 -17.77
N LEU A 357 -6.46 12.46 -17.83
CA LEU A 357 -5.09 11.92 -17.86
C LEU A 357 -4.34 12.38 -19.12
N ALA A 358 -4.95 12.29 -20.29
CA ALA A 358 -4.33 12.74 -21.54
C ALA A 358 -4.03 14.25 -21.55
N ALA A 359 -4.97 15.07 -21.09
CA ALA A 359 -4.82 16.53 -21.01
C ALA A 359 -3.69 16.96 -20.03
N ASN A 360 -3.57 16.28 -18.90
CA ASN A 360 -2.64 16.63 -17.83
C ASN A 360 -1.38 15.73 -17.79
N LYS A 361 -1.15 14.91 -18.83
CA LYS A 361 -0.09 13.93 -18.92
C LYS A 361 1.27 14.48 -18.50
N LYS A 362 1.67 15.62 -19.08
CA LYS A 362 2.97 16.21 -18.81
C LYS A 362 3.13 16.58 -17.33
N GLU A 363 2.18 17.27 -16.75
CA GLU A 363 2.24 17.69 -15.34
C GLU A 363 2.28 16.47 -14.42
N LEU A 364 1.37 15.51 -14.61
CA LEU A 364 1.25 14.33 -13.77
C LEU A 364 2.49 13.42 -13.87
N THR A 365 3.05 13.27 -15.06
CA THR A 365 4.29 12.52 -15.28
C THR A 365 5.48 13.23 -14.62
N ASP A 366 5.64 14.53 -14.85
CA ASP A 366 6.76 15.31 -14.30
C ASP A 366 6.74 15.30 -12.76
N LEU A 367 5.58 15.47 -12.13
CA LEU A 367 5.44 15.44 -10.67
C LEU A 367 5.73 14.05 -10.10
N SER A 368 5.18 12.99 -10.74
CA SER A 368 5.43 11.61 -10.32
C SER A 368 6.90 11.22 -10.49
N ARG A 369 7.52 11.63 -11.60
CA ARG A 369 8.96 11.40 -11.86
C ARG A 369 9.83 12.18 -10.87
N SER A 370 9.50 13.45 -10.60
CA SER A 370 10.21 14.25 -9.60
C SER A 370 10.20 13.61 -8.21
N PHE A 371 9.08 12.97 -7.82
CA PHE A 371 9.03 12.20 -6.59
C PHE A 371 9.92 10.96 -6.66
N ALA A 372 9.81 10.14 -7.71
CA ALA A 372 10.61 8.95 -7.88
C ALA A 372 12.12 9.30 -7.88
N ASP A 373 12.53 10.28 -8.68
CA ASP A 373 13.92 10.72 -8.76
C ASP A 373 14.45 11.20 -7.40
N ALA A 374 13.66 11.98 -6.65
CA ALA A 374 14.05 12.47 -5.33
C ALA A 374 14.19 11.29 -4.34
N PHE A 375 13.27 10.34 -4.36
CA PHE A 375 13.22 9.22 -3.44
C PHE A 375 14.35 8.20 -3.74
N TYR A 376 14.49 7.82 -5.01
CA TYR A 376 15.46 6.82 -5.44
C TYR A 376 16.88 7.39 -5.68
N SER A 377 17.09 8.72 -5.63
CA SER A 377 18.45 9.30 -5.58
C SER A 377 19.07 9.28 -4.20
N SER A 378 18.41 8.69 -3.19
CA SER A 378 18.93 8.58 -1.84
C SER A 378 20.22 7.75 -1.78
N THR A 379 21.11 8.10 -0.85
CA THR A 379 22.32 7.33 -0.54
C THR A 379 22.09 6.19 0.45
N LEU A 380 20.82 5.92 0.80
CA LEU A 380 20.42 4.79 1.65
C LEU A 380 20.54 3.47 0.87
N PRO A 381 20.75 2.33 1.54
CA PRO A 381 20.77 1.02 0.90
C PRO A 381 19.48 0.70 0.14
N GLY A 382 19.58 0.02 -1.01
CA GLY A 382 18.44 -0.31 -1.86
C GLY A 382 17.31 -1.03 -1.12
N TYR A 383 17.62 -1.97 -0.23
CA TYR A 383 16.60 -2.70 0.55
C TYR A 383 15.88 -1.81 1.58
N VAL A 384 16.51 -0.72 2.06
CA VAL A 384 15.86 0.28 2.91
C VAL A 384 14.86 1.09 2.09
N ILE A 385 15.27 1.51 0.90
CA ILE A 385 14.39 2.22 -0.05
C ILE A 385 13.19 1.34 -0.41
N GLU A 386 13.42 0.06 -0.73
CA GLU A 386 12.34 -0.90 -0.99
C GLU A 386 11.38 -1.04 0.19
N ALA A 387 11.88 -1.16 1.43
CA ALA A 387 11.03 -1.32 2.61
C ALA A 387 10.03 -0.18 2.77
N VAL A 388 10.43 1.03 2.45
CA VAL A 388 9.58 2.23 2.58
C VAL A 388 8.72 2.43 1.33
N ALA A 389 9.30 2.34 0.13
CA ALA A 389 8.58 2.53 -1.13
C ALA A 389 7.45 1.52 -1.32
N ASN A 390 7.73 0.24 -1.01
CA ASN A 390 6.79 -0.83 -1.29
C ASN A 390 5.56 -0.80 -0.38
N THR A 391 5.69 -0.35 0.87
CA THR A 391 4.56 -0.20 1.80
C THR A 391 3.66 0.99 1.49
N ILE A 392 4.12 1.97 0.67
CA ILE A 392 3.23 3.04 0.14
C ILE A 392 2.05 2.42 -0.63
N THR A 393 2.24 1.25 -1.23
CA THR A 393 1.22 0.50 -1.97
C THR A 393 -0.05 0.23 -1.16
N VAL A 394 0.05 0.12 0.18
CA VAL A 394 -1.13 -0.03 1.07
C VAL A 394 -2.17 1.06 0.80
N LEU A 395 -1.74 2.30 0.57
CA LEU A 395 -2.64 3.42 0.28
C LEU A 395 -3.40 3.28 -1.06
N ARG A 396 -2.88 2.49 -2.01
CA ARG A 396 -3.49 2.22 -3.33
C ARG A 396 -4.27 0.92 -3.38
N SER A 397 -4.07 0.05 -2.40
CA SER A 397 -4.77 -1.23 -2.30
C SER A 397 -6.21 -1.03 -1.82
N PRO A 398 -7.08 -2.03 -1.92
CA PRO A 398 -8.44 -1.95 -1.38
C PRO A 398 -8.52 -1.79 0.14
N THR A 399 -7.38 -1.90 0.85
CA THR A 399 -7.30 -1.57 2.28
C THR A 399 -7.72 -0.13 2.57
N CYS A 400 -7.45 0.79 1.64
CA CYS A 400 -7.77 2.21 1.79
C CYS A 400 -8.80 2.67 0.75
N PHE A 401 -9.73 3.52 1.16
CA PHE A 401 -10.71 4.11 0.25
C PHE A 401 -11.21 5.48 0.74
N ARG A 402 -11.75 6.26 -0.17
CA ARG A 402 -12.38 7.56 0.13
C ARG A 402 -13.82 7.55 -0.34
N ILE A 403 -14.73 7.98 0.50
CA ILE A 403 -16.15 8.12 0.15
C ILE A 403 -16.52 9.58 -0.19
N ASN A 404 -17.67 9.78 -0.79
CA ASN A 404 -18.09 11.07 -1.33
C ASN A 404 -18.17 12.22 -0.30
N ASP A 405 -18.29 11.94 0.99
CA ASP A 405 -18.20 12.96 2.04
C ASP A 405 -16.77 13.52 2.24
N GLY A 406 -15.78 12.91 1.61
CA GLY A 406 -14.35 13.20 1.77
C GLY A 406 -13.68 12.27 2.77
N PHE A 407 -14.43 11.47 3.49
CA PHE A 407 -13.93 10.61 4.55
C PHE A 407 -12.97 9.56 3.99
N PHE A 408 -11.78 9.52 4.58
CA PHE A 408 -10.79 8.47 4.34
C PHE A 408 -11.04 7.33 5.31
N MET A 409 -11.38 6.18 4.77
CA MET A 409 -11.78 4.99 5.50
C MET A 409 -10.82 3.85 5.18
N THR A 410 -10.62 2.93 6.13
CA THR A 410 -9.69 1.83 5.90
C THR A 410 -10.13 0.54 6.57
N TRP A 411 -9.65 -0.56 6.00
CA TRP A 411 -9.48 -1.85 6.64
C TRP A 411 -8.12 -1.89 7.38
N GLU A 412 -7.84 -2.95 8.11
CA GLU A 412 -6.47 -3.26 8.58
C GLU A 412 -5.63 -3.86 7.44
N GLY A 413 -6.25 -4.64 6.60
CA GLY A 413 -5.76 -5.29 5.39
C GLY A 413 -6.93 -5.88 4.63
N VAL A 414 -6.67 -6.67 3.59
CA VAL A 414 -7.72 -7.35 2.81
C VAL A 414 -7.37 -8.83 2.60
N ARG A 415 -8.38 -9.67 2.48
CA ARG A 415 -8.26 -11.07 2.05
C ARG A 415 -8.66 -11.18 0.59
N GLU A 416 -8.90 -12.39 0.13
CA GLU A 416 -9.22 -12.68 -1.27
C GLU A 416 -10.46 -11.92 -1.75
N ASP A 417 -11.54 -11.92 -0.97
CA ASP A 417 -12.84 -11.34 -1.33
C ASP A 417 -13.53 -10.54 -0.19
N VAL A 418 -12.89 -10.45 0.97
CA VAL A 418 -13.38 -9.70 2.14
C VAL A 418 -12.31 -8.79 2.70
N GLY A 419 -12.71 -7.79 3.48
CA GLY A 419 -11.79 -7.00 4.30
C GLY A 419 -11.33 -7.79 5.52
N ALA A 420 -10.20 -7.39 6.09
CA ALA A 420 -9.70 -7.86 7.37
C ALA A 420 -9.69 -6.70 8.36
N GLY A 421 -10.41 -6.84 9.49
CA GLY A 421 -10.46 -5.82 10.53
C GLY A 421 -11.07 -4.50 10.07
N ALA A 422 -12.40 -4.41 10.11
CA ALA A 422 -13.16 -3.24 9.68
C ALA A 422 -12.86 -1.97 10.48
N GLY A 423 -13.08 -0.83 9.85
CA GLY A 423 -13.36 0.42 10.53
C GLY A 423 -12.16 1.21 11.01
N THR A 424 -11.13 1.43 10.19
CA THR A 424 -9.98 2.31 10.52
C THR A 424 -9.47 2.05 11.94
N CYS A 425 -9.04 0.81 12.18
CA CYS A 425 -8.69 0.32 13.51
C CYS A 425 -7.59 1.17 14.17
N THR A 426 -7.92 1.86 15.26
CA THR A 426 -7.04 2.85 15.90
C THR A 426 -5.74 2.25 16.40
N HIS A 427 -5.76 1.05 16.99
CA HIS A 427 -4.55 0.43 17.52
C HIS A 427 -3.61 -0.07 16.41
N VAL A 428 -4.13 -0.48 15.25
CA VAL A 428 -3.31 -0.86 14.09
C VAL A 428 -2.73 0.38 13.40
N TRP A 429 -3.55 1.43 13.21
CA TRP A 429 -3.11 2.68 12.62
C TRP A 429 -2.11 3.48 13.47
N ASN A 430 -1.96 3.18 14.74
CA ASN A 430 -0.90 3.78 15.57
C ASN A 430 0.51 3.54 15.00
N TYR A 431 0.74 2.41 14.35
CA TYR A 431 2.05 2.07 13.77
C TYR A 431 2.31 2.82 12.45
N ALA A 432 1.27 3.12 11.67
CA ALA A 432 1.38 3.70 10.34
C ALA A 432 1.93 5.13 10.37
N GLN A 433 3.02 5.39 9.64
CA GLN A 433 3.64 6.70 9.54
C GLN A 433 3.57 7.29 8.13
N THR A 434 3.48 6.45 7.08
CA THR A 434 3.56 6.85 5.68
C THR A 434 2.56 7.96 5.32
N ALA A 435 1.28 7.80 5.69
CA ALA A 435 0.24 8.77 5.35
C ALA A 435 0.45 10.13 6.03
N ALA A 436 0.97 10.15 7.27
CA ALA A 436 1.20 11.39 8.01
C ALA A 436 2.17 12.35 7.31
N PHE A 437 3.17 11.81 6.61
CA PHE A 437 4.19 12.60 5.92
C PHE A 437 3.92 12.78 4.43
N LEU A 438 3.25 11.82 3.78
CA LEU A 438 2.97 11.91 2.34
C LEU A 438 1.58 12.44 2.01
N PHE A 439 0.58 12.22 2.87
CA PHE A 439 -0.80 12.67 2.69
C PHE A 439 -1.43 13.11 4.03
N PRO A 440 -0.87 14.15 4.67
CA PRO A 440 -1.31 14.60 5.99
C PRO A 440 -2.79 15.04 6.03
N GLU A 441 -3.37 15.41 4.90
CA GLU A 441 -4.79 15.71 4.79
C GLU A 441 -5.66 14.48 5.08
N LEU A 442 -5.25 13.29 4.65
CA LEU A 442 -5.97 12.04 4.91
C LEU A 442 -5.90 11.66 6.39
N GLU A 443 -4.74 11.82 7.02
CA GLU A 443 -4.58 11.60 8.45
C GLU A 443 -5.40 12.57 9.29
N ARG A 444 -5.42 13.86 8.95
CA ARG A 444 -6.28 14.84 9.64
C ARG A 444 -7.76 14.50 9.51
N GLU A 445 -8.19 14.01 8.34
CA GLU A 445 -9.57 13.56 8.15
C GLU A 445 -9.92 12.40 9.08
N MET A 446 -9.02 11.40 9.21
CA MET A 446 -9.20 10.30 10.16
C MET A 446 -9.33 10.81 11.60
N ARG A 447 -8.50 11.78 12.03
CA ARG A 447 -8.59 12.38 13.36
C ARG A 447 -9.90 13.12 13.57
N LEU A 448 -10.38 13.85 12.56
CA LEU A 448 -11.70 14.50 12.64
C LEU A 448 -12.81 13.47 12.83
N ILE A 449 -12.79 12.38 12.06
CA ILE A 449 -13.77 11.29 12.20
C ILE A 449 -13.74 10.72 13.62
N GLU A 450 -12.58 10.30 14.11
CA GLU A 450 -12.41 9.65 15.40
C GLU A 450 -12.86 10.54 16.57
N PHE A 451 -12.44 11.80 16.59
CA PHE A 451 -12.78 12.70 17.69
C PHE A 451 -14.17 13.31 17.60
N THR A 452 -14.65 13.69 16.41
CA THR A 452 -15.89 14.47 16.30
C THR A 452 -17.13 13.64 15.96
N ILE A 453 -16.96 12.44 15.41
CA ILE A 453 -18.05 11.56 15.00
C ILE A 453 -18.09 10.30 15.87
N GLU A 454 -16.98 9.58 16.00
CA GLU A 454 -16.96 8.27 16.68
C GLU A 454 -16.92 8.40 18.21
N ALA A 455 -16.09 9.31 18.76
CA ALA A 455 -15.99 9.50 20.22
C ALA A 455 -17.33 9.93 20.84
N LYS A 456 -17.70 9.23 21.92
CA LYS A 456 -18.96 9.50 22.66
C LYS A 456 -18.83 10.68 23.62
N ALA A 457 -19.96 11.12 24.13
CA ALA A 457 -20.02 12.26 25.05
C ALA A 457 -19.28 12.01 26.36
N ASP A 458 -19.18 10.77 26.81
CA ASP A 458 -18.45 10.36 28.02
C ASP A 458 -16.95 10.15 27.79
N GLY A 459 -16.50 10.26 26.54
CA GLY A 459 -15.10 10.07 26.12
C GLY A 459 -14.72 8.64 25.72
N PHE A 460 -15.68 7.71 25.72
CA PHE A 460 -15.45 6.40 25.11
C PHE A 460 -15.17 6.59 23.60
N MET A 461 -14.07 6.06 23.11
CA MET A 461 -13.75 6.02 21.69
C MET A 461 -13.75 4.56 21.22
N PRO A 462 -14.69 4.15 20.34
CA PRO A 462 -14.60 2.84 19.73
C PRO A 462 -13.29 2.74 18.93
N PHE A 463 -12.63 1.61 18.99
CA PHE A 463 -11.38 1.46 18.23
C PHE A 463 -11.61 1.19 16.74
N ARG A 464 -12.87 1.06 16.31
CA ARG A 464 -13.31 0.87 14.93
C ARG A 464 -14.31 1.96 14.53
N THR A 465 -14.13 2.56 13.36
CA THR A 465 -15.00 3.62 12.84
C THR A 465 -16.19 3.03 12.10
N TYR A 466 -17.39 3.23 12.62
CA TYR A 466 -18.66 2.70 12.06
C TYR A 466 -19.68 3.81 11.80
N ARG A 467 -19.81 4.78 12.71
CA ARG A 467 -20.82 5.84 12.60
C ARG A 467 -20.60 6.74 11.40
N SER A 468 -19.36 7.06 11.11
CA SER A 468 -18.96 7.82 9.94
C SER A 468 -19.33 7.13 8.61
N TYR A 469 -19.45 5.78 8.64
CA TYR A 469 -19.88 4.99 7.50
C TYR A 469 -21.42 4.79 7.45
N GLY A 470 -22.15 5.46 8.37
CA GLY A 470 -23.61 5.36 8.47
C GLY A 470 -24.12 4.08 9.13
N LEU A 471 -23.27 3.42 9.91
CA LEU A 471 -23.59 2.21 10.66
C LEU A 471 -23.75 2.51 12.16
N PRO A 472 -24.37 1.62 12.96
CA PRO A 472 -24.35 1.71 14.41
C PRO A 472 -22.93 1.76 14.97
N SER A 473 -22.73 2.44 16.10
CA SER A 473 -21.43 2.52 16.77
C SER A 473 -20.88 1.13 17.14
N TRP A 474 -19.58 0.95 16.99
CA TRP A 474 -18.87 -0.24 17.49
C TRP A 474 -18.64 -0.13 19.00
N ASP A 475 -19.60 -0.64 19.78
CA ASP A 475 -19.68 -0.41 21.23
C ASP A 475 -19.14 -1.58 22.08
N MET A 476 -18.29 -2.43 21.53
CA MET A 476 -17.81 -3.61 22.27
C MET A 476 -16.86 -3.22 23.40
N VAL A 477 -15.74 -2.58 23.08
CA VAL A 477 -14.69 -2.20 24.03
C VAL A 477 -13.88 -1.02 23.51
N ALA A 478 -13.36 -0.19 24.43
CA ALA A 478 -12.33 0.79 24.10
C ALA A 478 -10.96 0.12 24.14
N SER A 479 -10.19 0.22 23.09
CA SER A 479 -8.80 -0.22 23.08
C SER A 479 -7.91 0.84 23.72
N ALA A 480 -7.19 0.48 24.77
CA ALA A 480 -6.38 1.45 25.52
C ALA A 480 -5.23 2.02 24.71
N ASP A 481 -4.49 1.14 24.01
CA ASP A 481 -3.44 1.54 23.07
C ASP A 481 -3.99 2.34 21.88
N GLY A 482 -5.15 1.96 21.36
CA GLY A 482 -5.80 2.67 20.25
C GLY A 482 -6.26 4.07 20.65
N GLN A 483 -7.03 4.19 21.73
CA GLN A 483 -7.59 5.47 22.20
C GLN A 483 -6.48 6.46 22.59
N LEU A 484 -5.48 6.00 23.33
CA LEU A 484 -4.36 6.84 23.76
C LEU A 484 -3.44 7.20 22.59
N GLY A 485 -3.12 6.25 21.74
CA GLY A 485 -2.32 6.49 20.53
C GLY A 485 -2.97 7.47 19.56
N THR A 486 -4.31 7.49 19.49
CA THR A 486 -5.04 8.49 18.69
C THR A 486 -4.81 9.92 19.20
N ILE A 487 -4.64 10.13 20.51
CA ILE A 487 -4.28 11.45 21.09
C ILE A 487 -2.84 11.84 20.66
N VAL A 488 -1.91 10.90 20.69
CA VAL A 488 -0.53 11.15 20.23
C VAL A 488 -0.51 11.50 18.74
N ARG A 489 -1.29 10.76 17.93
CA ARG A 489 -1.42 11.06 16.49
C ARG A 489 -2.05 12.42 16.23
N LEU A 490 -3.08 12.83 16.98
CA LEU A 490 -3.64 14.19 16.88
C LEU A 490 -2.56 15.27 17.08
N TYR A 491 -1.70 15.09 18.06
CA TYR A 491 -0.58 16.00 18.31
C TYR A 491 0.44 15.95 17.15
N ARG A 492 0.77 14.77 16.62
CA ARG A 492 1.66 14.60 15.46
C ARG A 492 1.12 15.34 14.24
N GLU A 493 -0.18 15.16 13.88
CA GLU A 493 -0.80 15.83 12.75
C GLU A 493 -0.84 17.37 12.95
N TRP A 494 -1.06 17.83 14.16
CA TRP A 494 -0.97 19.26 14.46
C TRP A 494 0.45 19.79 14.24
N ARG A 495 1.48 19.10 14.75
CA ARG A 495 2.88 19.49 14.52
C ARG A 495 3.27 19.48 13.05
N ILE A 496 2.87 18.45 12.30
CA ILE A 496 3.18 18.32 10.87
C ILE A 496 2.41 19.36 10.04
N SER A 497 1.17 19.68 10.40
CA SER A 497 0.37 20.66 9.64
C SER A 497 0.57 22.10 10.07
N GLY A 498 0.84 22.36 11.35
CA GLY A 498 0.76 23.68 11.94
C GLY A 498 -0.66 24.26 11.93
N ASP A 499 -1.68 23.40 11.76
CA ASP A 499 -3.09 23.81 11.67
C ASP A 499 -3.75 23.87 13.06
N ASP A 500 -3.68 25.05 13.65
CA ASP A 500 -4.32 25.35 14.92
C ASP A 500 -5.83 25.20 14.90
N ALA A 501 -6.48 25.48 13.77
CA ALA A 501 -7.94 25.37 13.67
C ALA A 501 -8.39 23.91 13.74
N PHE A 502 -7.65 23.02 13.05
CA PHE A 502 -7.84 21.57 13.13
C PHE A 502 -7.67 21.07 14.58
N MET A 503 -6.56 21.43 15.22
CA MET A 503 -6.28 21.02 16.61
C MET A 503 -7.37 21.51 17.56
N LYS A 504 -7.75 22.82 17.49
CA LYS A 504 -8.79 23.42 18.33
C LYS A 504 -10.16 22.78 18.12
N LYS A 505 -10.47 22.31 16.91
CA LYS A 505 -11.72 21.57 16.62
C LYS A 505 -11.77 20.22 17.34
N CYS A 506 -10.66 19.50 17.40
CA CYS A 506 -10.57 18.20 18.09
C CYS A 506 -10.38 18.33 19.61
N TYR A 507 -9.80 19.44 20.11
CA TYR A 507 -9.38 19.62 21.49
C TYR A 507 -10.49 19.33 22.56
N PRO A 508 -11.73 19.86 22.46
CA PRO A 508 -12.77 19.57 23.46
C PRO A 508 -13.18 18.10 23.50
N HIS A 509 -13.01 17.39 22.41
CA HIS A 509 -13.26 15.94 22.33
C HIS A 509 -12.09 15.17 22.94
N MET A 510 -10.86 15.58 22.62
CA MET A 510 -9.64 14.99 23.17
C MET A 510 -9.62 15.04 24.69
N ILE A 511 -10.04 16.15 25.32
CA ILE A 511 -10.15 16.23 26.78
C ILE A 511 -11.08 15.13 27.32
N ARG A 512 -12.25 14.93 26.73
CA ARG A 512 -13.18 13.89 27.17
C ARG A 512 -12.61 12.49 27.04
N VAL A 513 -11.89 12.24 25.91
CA VAL A 513 -11.22 10.96 25.63
C VAL A 513 -10.10 10.72 26.67
N MET A 514 -9.30 11.74 27.00
CA MET A 514 -8.27 11.65 28.04
C MET A 514 -8.89 11.43 29.43
N ASP A 515 -9.95 12.15 29.77
CA ASP A 515 -10.64 11.98 31.06
C ASP A 515 -11.28 10.58 31.20
N TYR A 516 -11.79 10.02 30.09
CA TYR A 516 -12.23 8.62 30.04
C TYR A 516 -11.08 7.68 30.37
N SER A 517 -9.94 7.87 29.71
CA SER A 517 -8.74 7.02 29.88
C SER A 517 -8.24 7.06 31.36
N ILE A 518 -8.13 8.25 31.93
CA ILE A 518 -7.70 8.44 33.35
C ILE A 518 -8.66 7.71 34.30
N ARG A 519 -9.98 7.95 34.22
CA ARG A 519 -10.93 7.34 35.16
C ARG A 519 -11.13 5.84 34.97
N THR A 520 -10.82 5.32 33.77
CA THR A 520 -11.03 3.90 33.44
C THR A 520 -9.80 3.06 33.79
N TRP A 521 -8.61 3.51 33.38
CA TRP A 521 -7.40 2.72 33.47
C TRP A 521 -6.37 3.20 34.51
N ASP A 522 -6.38 4.49 34.89
CA ASP A 522 -5.53 5.11 35.92
C ASP A 522 -6.40 5.66 37.07
N LYS A 523 -7.02 4.75 37.83
CA LYS A 523 -7.97 5.13 38.91
C LYS A 523 -7.30 5.88 40.02
N ASP A 524 -6.06 5.55 40.34
CA ASP A 524 -5.28 6.15 41.41
C ASP A 524 -4.68 7.49 41.01
N LYS A 525 -4.73 7.82 39.69
CA LYS A 525 -4.23 9.06 39.10
C LYS A 525 -2.75 9.28 39.40
N ASP A 526 -1.96 8.25 39.21
CA ASP A 526 -0.53 8.25 39.49
C ASP A 526 0.35 8.13 38.21
N GLY A 527 -0.32 8.00 37.05
CA GLY A 527 0.33 7.99 35.72
C GLY A 527 0.64 6.62 35.19
N VAL A 528 0.24 5.52 35.86
CA VAL A 528 0.38 4.15 35.34
C VAL A 528 -0.99 3.50 35.19
N LEU A 529 -1.10 2.60 34.23
CA LEU A 529 -2.34 1.90 33.92
C LEU A 529 -2.34 0.51 34.57
N GLU A 530 -3.23 0.28 35.50
CA GLU A 530 -3.30 -0.97 36.29
C GLU A 530 -4.52 -1.83 35.98
N GLN A 531 -5.59 -1.19 35.50
CA GLN A 531 -6.84 -1.88 35.19
C GLN A 531 -6.70 -2.69 33.90
N PRO A 532 -7.51 -3.74 33.64
CA PRO A 532 -7.48 -4.48 32.39
C PRO A 532 -7.61 -3.56 31.18
N GLN A 533 -6.75 -3.75 30.20
CA GLN A 533 -6.61 -2.93 28.97
C GLN A 533 -6.74 -3.81 27.74
N HIS A 534 -7.75 -3.55 26.92
CA HIS A 534 -7.81 -4.15 25.60
C HIS A 534 -6.74 -3.56 24.69
N VAL A 535 -6.02 -4.40 23.95
CA VAL A 535 -4.86 -3.99 23.11
C VAL A 535 -4.86 -4.69 21.76
N THR A 536 -3.94 -4.27 20.89
CA THR A 536 -3.75 -4.77 19.52
C THR A 536 -3.54 -6.30 19.39
N TYR A 537 -3.32 -7.00 20.50
CA TYR A 537 -3.24 -8.46 20.55
C TYR A 537 -4.60 -9.15 20.72
N ASP A 538 -5.71 -8.45 20.52
CA ASP A 538 -7.09 -8.94 20.68
C ASP A 538 -7.34 -9.58 22.04
N THR A 539 -6.67 -9.07 23.06
CA THR A 539 -6.79 -9.54 24.43
C THR A 539 -6.78 -8.37 25.42
N GLU A 540 -7.18 -8.65 26.65
CA GLU A 540 -7.03 -7.72 27.76
C GLU A 540 -5.76 -8.05 28.54
N VAL A 541 -4.80 -7.14 28.54
CA VAL A 541 -3.63 -7.23 29.43
C VAL A 541 -3.98 -6.66 30.80
N SER A 542 -3.58 -7.37 31.85
CA SER A 542 -3.87 -7.04 33.24
C SER A 542 -2.64 -6.47 33.93
N GLY A 543 -2.84 -5.47 34.81
CA GLY A 543 -1.75 -4.81 35.54
C GLY A 543 -0.92 -3.86 34.66
N ILE A 544 0.27 -3.55 35.11
CA ILE A 544 1.12 -2.52 34.49
C ILE A 544 1.94 -3.11 33.36
N THR A 545 1.87 -2.49 32.20
CA THR A 545 2.68 -2.83 31.02
C THR A 545 3.37 -1.59 30.47
N SER A 546 4.61 -1.74 30.02
CA SER A 546 5.34 -0.62 29.41
C SER A 546 4.76 -0.24 28.04
N MET A 547 4.26 -1.20 27.26
CA MET A 547 3.61 -0.95 25.96
C MET A 547 2.51 0.11 26.08
N VAL A 548 1.47 -0.13 26.89
CA VAL A 548 0.31 0.76 26.95
C VAL A 548 0.57 1.98 27.85
N THR A 549 1.27 1.79 28.97
CA THR A 549 1.56 2.92 29.88
C THR A 549 2.50 3.94 29.23
N SER A 550 3.47 3.53 28.39
CA SER A 550 4.29 4.51 27.65
C SER A 550 3.48 5.30 26.61
N ILE A 551 2.47 4.68 25.97
CA ILE A 551 1.53 5.41 25.10
C ILE A 551 0.72 6.42 25.92
N TYR A 552 0.29 6.05 27.14
CA TYR A 552 -0.43 6.96 28.03
C TYR A 552 0.42 8.17 28.43
N ILE A 553 1.68 7.95 28.77
CA ILE A 553 2.64 9.03 29.08
C ILE A 553 2.80 9.96 27.87
N ALA A 554 2.98 9.40 26.66
CA ALA A 554 3.03 10.20 25.43
C ALA A 554 1.74 10.99 25.19
N ALA A 555 0.58 10.36 25.40
CA ALA A 555 -0.73 11.01 25.25
C ALA A 555 -0.94 12.17 26.24
N LEU A 556 -0.50 12.01 27.50
CA LEU A 556 -0.54 13.07 28.50
C LEU A 556 0.35 14.26 28.10
N LEU A 557 1.58 14.00 27.61
CA LEU A 557 2.48 15.07 27.13
C LEU A 557 1.92 15.77 25.89
N ALA A 558 1.33 15.01 24.96
CA ALA A 558 0.61 15.54 23.80
C ALA A 558 -0.55 16.46 24.22
N ALA A 559 -1.40 15.96 25.13
CA ALA A 559 -2.53 16.73 25.66
C ALA A 559 -2.09 17.97 26.44
N SER A 560 -1.00 17.90 27.23
CA SER A 560 -0.40 19.05 27.89
C SER A 560 0.05 20.11 26.88
N SER A 561 0.74 19.72 25.80
CA SER A 561 1.20 20.64 24.77
C SER A 561 0.04 21.33 24.06
N MET A 562 -1.02 20.59 23.70
CA MET A 562 -2.23 21.15 23.10
C MET A 562 -2.99 22.06 24.06
N ALA A 563 -3.05 21.73 25.36
CA ALA A 563 -3.64 22.58 26.39
C ALA A 563 -2.88 23.90 26.55
N LYS A 564 -1.55 23.89 26.56
CA LYS A 564 -0.70 25.10 26.53
C LYS A 564 -1.04 25.99 25.33
N ALA A 565 -1.19 25.40 24.15
CA ALA A 565 -1.48 26.13 22.92
C ALA A 565 -2.85 26.82 22.91
N VAL A 566 -3.84 26.29 23.63
CA VAL A 566 -5.16 26.94 23.76
C VAL A 566 -5.28 27.82 25.01
N GLY A 567 -4.22 27.91 25.86
CA GLY A 567 -4.19 28.74 27.05
C GLY A 567 -4.76 28.07 28.31
N ASP A 568 -5.04 26.77 28.31
CA ASP A 568 -5.51 26.01 29.50
C ASP A 568 -4.32 25.51 30.33
N SER A 569 -3.67 26.43 31.01
CA SER A 569 -2.45 26.13 31.78
C SER A 569 -2.71 25.17 32.97
N ILE A 570 -3.90 25.19 33.59
CA ILE A 570 -4.23 24.29 34.69
C ILE A 570 -4.25 22.84 34.22
N LEU A 571 -4.89 22.60 33.08
CA LEU A 571 -4.98 21.26 32.53
C LEU A 571 -3.62 20.80 31.96
N ALA A 572 -2.87 21.73 31.37
CA ALA A 572 -1.52 21.48 30.90
C ALA A 572 -0.59 20.98 32.01
N ASP A 573 -0.54 21.71 33.13
CA ASP A 573 0.29 21.37 34.30
C ASP A 573 -0.14 20.03 34.94
N LYS A 574 -1.44 19.78 35.01
CA LYS A 574 -2.00 18.51 35.50
C LYS A 574 -1.50 17.31 34.65
N TYR A 575 -1.62 17.39 33.32
CA TYR A 575 -1.23 16.32 32.43
C TYR A 575 0.30 16.12 32.44
N GLU A 576 1.09 17.19 32.42
CA GLU A 576 2.56 17.10 32.48
C GLU A 576 3.05 16.47 33.78
N SER A 577 2.50 16.89 34.92
CA SER A 577 2.83 16.32 36.23
C SER A 577 2.51 14.83 36.31
N LEU A 578 1.35 14.42 35.75
CA LEU A 578 0.94 13.03 35.71
C LEU A 578 1.83 12.20 34.81
N ALA A 579 2.23 12.73 33.65
CA ALA A 579 3.14 12.07 32.72
C ALA A 579 4.53 11.82 33.32
N LEU A 580 5.09 12.85 34.00
CA LEU A 580 6.41 12.74 34.64
C LEU A 580 6.38 11.75 35.82
N SER A 581 5.31 11.74 36.62
CA SER A 581 5.10 10.73 37.66
C SER A 581 5.01 9.33 37.09
N GLY A 582 4.19 9.18 36.03
CA GLY A 582 3.98 7.90 35.39
C GLY A 582 5.25 7.33 34.74
N ALA A 583 6.03 8.16 34.07
CA ALA A 583 7.30 7.74 33.46
C ALA A 583 8.26 7.16 34.49
N LYS A 584 8.41 7.85 35.63
CA LYS A 584 9.27 7.39 36.73
C LYS A 584 8.77 6.07 37.32
N LYS A 585 7.48 5.99 37.64
CA LYS A 585 6.87 4.79 38.23
C LYS A 585 6.93 3.59 37.29
N LEU A 586 6.61 3.80 36.02
CA LEU A 586 6.67 2.74 35.02
C LEU A 586 8.07 2.12 34.97
N ASP A 587 9.09 2.96 34.88
CA ASP A 587 10.49 2.52 34.83
C ASP A 587 10.88 1.74 36.10
N GLU A 588 10.58 2.30 37.28
CA GLU A 588 10.89 1.66 38.58
C GLU A 588 10.17 0.30 38.78
N LEU A 589 8.95 0.15 38.26
CA LEU A 589 8.11 -1.03 38.50
C LEU A 589 8.37 -2.15 37.49
N THR A 590 8.65 -1.79 36.22
CA THR A 590 8.63 -2.77 35.13
C THR A 590 9.99 -3.05 34.50
N PHE A 591 11.00 -2.18 34.67
CA PHE A 591 12.36 -2.44 34.18
C PHE A 591 13.09 -3.44 35.06
N ASN A 592 13.43 -4.61 34.51
CA ASN A 592 14.08 -5.69 35.28
C ASN A 592 15.62 -5.65 35.26
N GLY A 593 16.21 -4.58 34.64
CA GLY A 593 17.65 -4.40 34.45
C GLY A 593 18.11 -4.65 33.00
N GLU A 594 17.31 -5.35 32.22
CA GLU A 594 17.56 -5.67 30.80
C GLU A 594 16.44 -5.16 29.87
N PHE A 595 15.18 -5.37 30.25
CA PHE A 595 14.00 -5.02 29.46
C PHE A 595 12.78 -4.79 30.37
N TYR A 596 11.69 -4.31 29.79
CA TYR A 596 10.44 -4.04 30.52
C TYR A 596 9.52 -5.27 30.51
N VAL A 597 8.98 -5.61 31.68
CA VAL A 597 8.10 -6.77 31.90
C VAL A 597 6.69 -6.32 32.30
N GLN A 598 5.72 -7.20 32.18
CA GLN A 598 4.38 -6.99 32.74
C GLN A 598 4.38 -7.25 34.23
N LYS A 599 3.74 -6.36 35.00
CA LYS A 599 3.52 -6.52 36.44
C LYS A 599 2.04 -6.75 36.73
N THR A 600 1.71 -7.91 37.27
CA THR A 600 0.39 -8.33 37.72
C THR A 600 0.54 -9.20 38.96
N ASP A 601 -0.51 -9.23 39.80
CA ASP A 601 -0.48 -10.01 41.06
C ASP A 601 -0.42 -11.52 40.81
N ASP A 602 -1.20 -12.01 39.84
CA ASP A 602 -1.21 -13.43 39.45
C ASP A 602 -1.32 -13.54 37.93
N ILE A 603 -0.22 -13.95 37.31
CA ILE A 603 -0.10 -14.03 35.86
C ILE A 603 -1.02 -15.11 35.24
N ASP A 604 -1.33 -16.15 36.00
CA ASP A 604 -2.16 -17.28 35.53
C ASP A 604 -3.66 -17.10 35.84
N ALA A 605 -4.02 -16.05 36.60
CA ALA A 605 -5.44 -15.75 36.87
C ALA A 605 -6.22 -15.36 35.62
N VAL A 606 -5.55 -14.75 34.65
CA VAL A 606 -6.13 -14.31 33.36
C VAL A 606 -5.32 -14.90 32.21
N ARG A 607 -5.99 -15.46 31.20
CA ARG A 607 -5.33 -15.99 30.01
C ARG A 607 -4.70 -14.87 29.16
N TYR A 608 -3.76 -15.24 28.31
CA TYR A 608 -3.21 -14.40 27.23
C TYR A 608 -2.36 -13.22 27.73
N GLN A 609 -1.67 -13.41 28.86
CA GLN A 609 -0.70 -12.47 29.40
C GLN A 609 0.71 -12.80 28.90
N TYR A 610 1.69 -11.88 29.07
CA TYR A 610 3.09 -12.14 28.75
C TYR A 610 4.03 -12.16 29.96
N GLY A 611 3.67 -11.56 31.08
CA GLY A 611 4.40 -11.63 32.34
C GLY A 611 5.86 -11.19 32.24
N GLU A 612 6.79 -12.08 32.57
CA GLU A 612 8.24 -11.87 32.49
C GLU A 612 8.80 -11.99 31.08
N GLY A 613 7.94 -12.02 30.03
CA GLY A 613 8.35 -12.08 28.63
C GLY A 613 9.00 -10.79 28.14
N CYS A 614 10.00 -10.92 27.27
CA CYS A 614 10.55 -9.82 26.51
C CYS A 614 9.61 -9.51 25.33
N LEU A 615 8.77 -8.50 25.46
CA LEU A 615 7.84 -8.10 24.43
C LEU A 615 8.55 -7.22 23.39
N SER A 616 8.36 -7.44 22.09
CA SER A 616 8.93 -6.56 21.06
C SER A 616 8.31 -5.17 21.07
N ASP A 617 7.00 -5.08 21.30
CA ASP A 617 6.24 -3.82 21.40
C ASP A 617 6.40 -3.09 22.75
N GLN A 618 7.27 -3.53 23.63
CA GLN A 618 7.39 -2.93 24.97
C GLN A 618 7.68 -1.42 24.96
N LEU A 619 8.15 -0.89 23.82
CA LEU A 619 8.51 0.51 23.62
C LEU A 619 7.61 1.22 22.60
N LEU A 620 6.41 0.73 22.30
CA LEU A 620 5.50 1.33 21.33
C LEU A 620 5.19 2.80 21.62
N GLY A 621 4.99 3.18 22.89
CA GLY A 621 4.80 4.59 23.25
C GLY A 621 6.04 5.45 22.99
N GLN A 622 7.25 4.91 23.19
CA GLN A 622 8.50 5.58 22.83
C GLN A 622 8.65 5.77 21.32
N PHE A 623 8.22 4.79 20.53
CA PHE A 623 8.15 4.89 19.05
C PHE A 623 7.23 6.04 18.63
N LEU A 624 6.01 6.08 19.18
CA LEU A 624 5.05 7.14 18.87
C LEU A 624 5.55 8.53 19.31
N ALA A 625 6.22 8.61 20.45
CA ALA A 625 6.81 9.85 20.94
C ALA A 625 7.93 10.37 20.03
N PHE A 626 8.79 9.50 19.51
CA PHE A 626 9.82 9.91 18.57
C PHE A 626 9.22 10.42 17.26
N GLU A 627 8.21 9.71 16.70
CA GLU A 627 7.56 10.15 15.46
C GLU A 627 6.72 11.43 15.64
N ALA A 628 6.24 11.68 16.86
CA ALA A 628 5.60 12.95 17.23
C ALA A 628 6.61 14.04 17.68
N GLY A 629 7.92 13.77 17.66
CA GLY A 629 8.98 14.72 18.02
C GLY A 629 9.06 15.11 19.49
N MET A 630 8.63 14.23 20.40
CA MET A 630 8.65 14.48 21.86
C MET A 630 9.97 14.08 22.52
N GLY A 631 10.83 13.29 21.86
CA GLY A 631 12.06 12.76 22.44
C GLY A 631 11.84 11.54 23.34
N TYR A 632 12.75 11.35 24.30
CA TYR A 632 12.68 10.21 25.21
C TYR A 632 11.58 10.39 26.28
N LEU A 633 10.75 9.39 26.47
CA LEU A 633 9.76 9.27 27.55
C LEU A 633 10.36 8.59 28.79
N LEU A 634 11.22 7.60 28.55
CA LEU A 634 11.86 6.73 29.53
C LEU A 634 13.38 6.98 29.53
N PRO A 635 14.11 6.54 30.55
CA PRO A 635 15.56 6.73 30.60
C PRO A 635 16.24 6.14 29.35
N GLU A 636 17.02 6.94 28.63
CA GLU A 636 17.68 6.56 27.38
C GLU A 636 18.46 5.26 27.47
N GLU A 637 19.22 5.06 28.56
CA GLU A 637 20.00 3.86 28.80
C GLU A 637 19.13 2.61 28.95
N HIS A 638 17.93 2.74 29.55
CA HIS A 638 16.99 1.63 29.70
C HIS A 638 16.31 1.30 28.38
N VAL A 639 15.95 2.33 27.60
CA VAL A 639 15.42 2.15 26.24
C VAL A 639 16.42 1.39 25.35
N LYS A 640 17.69 1.79 25.35
CA LYS A 640 18.75 1.11 24.59
C LYS A 640 18.98 -0.34 25.04
N LYS A 641 18.97 -0.60 26.35
CA LYS A 641 19.08 -1.96 26.89
C LYS A 641 17.89 -2.81 26.47
N ALA A 642 16.68 -2.29 26.56
CA ALA A 642 15.47 -3.00 26.17
C ALA A 642 15.49 -3.35 24.67
N LEU A 643 15.88 -2.42 23.80
CA LEU A 643 16.05 -2.67 22.36
C LEU A 643 17.09 -3.77 22.09
N LYS A 644 18.22 -3.74 22.81
CA LYS A 644 19.24 -4.79 22.70
C LYS A 644 18.72 -6.17 23.12
N SER A 645 17.92 -6.20 24.20
CA SER A 645 17.29 -7.44 24.68
C SER A 645 16.25 -7.96 23.68
N ILE A 646 15.44 -7.11 23.07
CA ILE A 646 14.51 -7.50 22.00
C ILE A 646 15.26 -8.18 20.86
N VAL A 647 16.35 -7.58 20.38
CA VAL A 647 17.18 -8.15 19.32
C VAL A 647 17.77 -9.49 19.72
N ASN A 648 18.31 -9.59 20.94
CA ASN A 648 19.00 -10.78 21.40
C ASN A 648 18.07 -11.96 21.64
N TYR A 649 16.84 -11.71 22.07
CA TYR A 649 15.93 -12.75 22.55
C TYR A 649 14.80 -13.06 21.56
N ASN A 650 14.30 -12.06 20.83
CA ASN A 650 13.13 -12.22 19.97
C ASN A 650 13.48 -12.44 18.49
N PHE A 651 14.75 -12.22 18.08
CA PHE A 651 15.11 -12.46 16.69
C PHE A 651 15.30 -13.95 16.41
N VAL A 652 14.45 -14.49 15.53
CA VAL A 652 14.47 -15.88 15.08
C VAL A 652 15.34 -15.99 13.83
N TYR A 653 16.40 -16.78 13.91
CA TYR A 653 17.35 -16.97 12.81
C TYR A 653 16.86 -17.96 11.75
N ARG A 654 16.00 -18.90 12.14
CA ARG A 654 15.33 -19.85 11.25
C ARG A 654 13.96 -20.20 11.84
N ALA A 655 12.91 -19.95 11.09
CA ALA A 655 11.53 -20.17 11.54
C ALA A 655 11.28 -21.59 12.03
N LYS A 656 11.87 -22.60 11.37
CA LYS A 656 11.73 -24.02 11.75
C LYS A 656 12.25 -24.37 13.14
N ASP A 657 13.10 -23.52 13.74
CA ASP A 657 13.65 -23.75 15.09
C ASP A 657 12.81 -23.09 16.19
N PHE A 658 11.77 -22.36 15.83
CA PHE A 658 10.88 -21.65 16.75
C PHE A 658 9.42 -22.16 16.59
N PRO A 659 9.05 -23.22 17.30
CA PRO A 659 7.71 -23.82 17.15
C PRO A 659 6.62 -22.96 17.79
N HIS A 660 5.56 -22.71 17.03
CA HIS A 660 4.32 -22.10 17.49
C HIS A 660 3.13 -22.69 16.71
N VAL A 661 1.91 -22.43 17.18
CA VAL A 661 0.69 -23.02 16.61
C VAL A 661 -0.26 -22.00 15.99
N GLN A 662 0.20 -20.75 15.89
CA GLN A 662 -0.57 -19.63 15.33
C GLN A 662 -0.24 -19.44 13.85
N ARG A 663 -0.68 -18.32 13.26
CA ARG A 663 -0.40 -17.98 11.86
C ARG A 663 1.12 -17.87 11.63
N ALA A 664 1.59 -18.46 10.55
CA ALA A 664 3.03 -18.51 10.24
C ALA A 664 3.35 -17.56 9.06
N TYR A 665 3.87 -16.38 9.37
CA TYR A 665 4.29 -15.41 8.37
C TYR A 665 5.75 -15.56 7.94
N ILE A 666 6.53 -16.36 8.66
CA ILE A 666 7.85 -16.84 8.24
C ILE A 666 7.89 -18.36 8.31
N LEU A 667 8.62 -18.99 7.40
CA LEU A 667 8.67 -20.45 7.25
C LEU A 667 10.10 -20.94 6.99
N ASN A 668 10.36 -22.19 7.33
CA ASN A 668 11.61 -22.88 7.02
C ASN A 668 12.87 -22.17 7.55
N ASP A 669 13.74 -21.74 6.67
CA ASP A 669 14.99 -21.03 7.01
C ASP A 669 14.86 -19.51 7.01
N GLU A 670 13.64 -18.98 6.90
CA GLU A 670 13.40 -17.55 6.97
C GLU A 670 13.64 -17.00 8.36
N LYS A 671 13.98 -15.73 8.40
CA LYS A 671 14.35 -14.97 9.60
C LYS A 671 13.30 -13.92 9.91
N GLY A 672 13.15 -13.57 11.18
CA GLY A 672 12.24 -12.49 11.59
C GLY A 672 12.23 -12.26 13.08
N LEU A 673 11.56 -11.18 13.50
CA LEU A 673 11.42 -10.79 14.89
C LEU A 673 10.05 -11.23 15.42
N THR A 674 10.03 -12.13 16.42
CA THR A 674 8.77 -12.54 17.06
C THR A 674 8.29 -11.49 18.08
N PRO A 675 6.98 -11.41 18.36
CA PRO A 675 6.44 -10.47 19.33
C PRO A 675 6.91 -10.71 20.75
N CYS A 676 7.16 -11.98 21.18
CA CYS A 676 7.59 -12.22 22.56
C CYS A 676 8.33 -13.55 22.74
N THR A 677 9.36 -13.53 23.59
CA THR A 677 10.01 -14.72 24.13
C THR A 677 10.16 -14.61 25.65
N TRP A 678 10.53 -15.73 26.29
CA TRP A 678 10.74 -15.81 27.76
C TRP A 678 12.17 -16.29 28.07
N PRO A 679 13.19 -15.43 27.87
CA PRO A 679 14.58 -15.83 28.01
C PRO A 679 14.95 -16.24 29.44
N ASN A 680 14.31 -15.62 30.42
CA ASN A 680 14.58 -15.84 31.85
C ASN A 680 13.55 -16.79 32.52
N GLY A 681 12.71 -17.46 31.70
CA GLY A 681 11.59 -18.26 32.22
C GLY A 681 10.37 -17.42 32.51
N GLY A 682 9.42 -17.96 33.31
CA GLY A 682 8.18 -17.24 33.67
C GLY A 682 7.15 -17.16 32.57
N ARG A 683 7.23 -18.04 31.55
CA ARG A 683 6.22 -18.09 30.48
C ARG A 683 4.87 -18.49 31.09
N PRO A 684 3.79 -17.70 30.90
CA PRO A 684 2.44 -18.10 31.31
C PRO A 684 2.03 -19.43 30.67
N ARG A 685 1.19 -20.17 31.36
CA ARG A 685 0.65 -21.42 30.80
C ARG A 685 -0.09 -21.18 29.48
N MET A 686 -0.85 -20.10 29.41
CA MET A 686 -1.58 -19.66 28.22
C MET A 686 -1.15 -18.22 27.89
N PRO A 687 -0.02 -18.04 27.18
CA PRO A 687 0.45 -16.69 26.80
C PRO A 687 -0.50 -16.07 25.77
N PHE A 688 -0.33 -14.78 25.51
CA PHE A 688 -1.09 -14.14 24.44
C PHE A 688 -0.86 -14.86 23.09
N VAL A 689 -1.92 -14.93 22.30
CA VAL A 689 -1.98 -15.88 21.16
C VAL A 689 -0.97 -15.59 20.07
N TYR A 690 -0.56 -14.33 19.87
CA TYR A 690 0.30 -13.93 18.77
C TYR A 690 1.81 -13.92 19.09
N PHE A 691 2.24 -14.45 20.24
CA PHE A 691 3.62 -14.38 20.71
C PHE A 691 4.66 -14.92 19.69
N GLY A 692 4.28 -15.85 18.85
CA GLY A 692 5.15 -16.49 17.86
C GLY A 692 4.98 -16.00 16.43
N GLU A 693 4.04 -15.12 16.17
CA GLU A 693 3.81 -14.57 14.84
C GLU A 693 4.82 -13.46 14.53
N VAL A 694 5.37 -13.46 13.33
CA VAL A 694 6.26 -12.39 12.88
C VAL A 694 5.45 -11.35 12.12
N TRP A 695 5.28 -10.17 12.72
CA TRP A 695 4.54 -9.07 12.12
C TRP A 695 5.48 -8.01 11.57
N THR A 696 5.45 -7.83 10.26
CA THR A 696 6.35 -6.90 9.55
C THR A 696 6.30 -5.48 10.13
N GLY A 697 5.12 -5.03 10.55
CA GLY A 697 4.97 -3.70 11.13
C GLY A 697 5.68 -3.51 12.47
N ILE A 698 5.72 -4.55 13.33
CA ILE A 698 6.51 -4.56 14.59
C ILE A 698 8.00 -4.63 14.28
N GLU A 699 8.39 -5.44 13.29
CA GLU A 699 9.79 -5.50 12.86
C GLU A 699 10.31 -4.12 12.44
N TYR A 700 9.52 -3.37 11.65
CA TYR A 700 9.89 -2.03 11.22
C TYR A 700 9.84 -0.99 12.35
N GLU A 701 8.92 -1.12 13.30
CA GLU A 701 8.88 -0.30 14.53
C GLU A 701 10.18 -0.45 15.33
N VAL A 702 10.55 -1.70 15.66
CA VAL A 702 11.78 -2.00 16.41
C VAL A 702 13.03 -1.56 15.63
N ALA A 703 13.04 -1.79 14.31
CA ALA A 703 14.14 -1.32 13.47
C ALA A 703 14.27 0.21 13.50
N ALA A 704 13.17 0.95 13.41
CA ALA A 704 13.17 2.41 13.48
C ALA A 704 13.68 2.93 14.84
N LEU A 705 13.27 2.29 15.95
CA LEU A 705 13.77 2.61 17.30
C LEU A 705 15.28 2.37 17.42
N LEU A 706 15.78 1.23 16.93
CA LEU A 706 17.21 0.93 16.90
C LEU A 706 18.01 1.97 16.09
N LEU A 707 17.54 2.30 14.90
CA LEU A 707 18.19 3.31 14.05
C LEU A 707 18.18 4.69 14.69
N ARG A 708 17.06 5.08 15.32
CA ARG A 708 16.93 6.36 16.02
C ARG A 708 17.89 6.48 17.21
N THR A 709 18.13 5.37 17.92
CA THR A 709 19.01 5.31 19.09
C THR A 709 20.48 5.04 18.76
N GLY A 710 20.82 4.87 17.47
CA GLY A 710 22.19 4.70 16.97
C GLY A 710 22.66 3.25 16.78
N GLU A 711 21.79 2.27 17.02
CA GLU A 711 22.08 0.84 16.82
C GLU A 711 21.87 0.42 15.35
N LEU A 712 22.70 1.01 14.45
CA LEU A 712 22.47 0.94 13.00
C LEU A 712 22.53 -0.50 12.46
N GLU A 713 23.53 -1.30 12.85
CA GLU A 713 23.72 -2.66 12.30
C GLU A 713 22.55 -3.57 12.66
N ASP A 714 22.01 -3.46 13.88
CA ASP A 714 20.89 -4.27 14.33
C ASP A 714 19.58 -3.82 13.63
N GLY A 715 19.32 -2.52 13.55
CA GLY A 715 18.14 -1.99 12.85
C GLY A 715 18.14 -2.34 11.36
N LEU A 716 19.25 -2.12 10.66
CA LEU A 716 19.42 -2.47 9.25
C LEU A 716 19.30 -3.97 9.00
N SER A 717 19.77 -4.81 9.94
CA SER A 717 19.65 -6.28 9.84
C SER A 717 18.18 -6.73 9.86
N ILE A 718 17.35 -6.14 10.69
CA ILE A 718 15.90 -6.43 10.72
C ILE A 718 15.27 -6.05 9.39
N VAL A 719 15.51 -4.82 8.91
CA VAL A 719 14.95 -4.35 7.63
C VAL A 719 15.36 -5.27 6.48
N LYS A 720 16.65 -5.65 6.43
CA LYS A 720 17.15 -6.56 5.39
C LYS A 720 16.50 -7.94 5.47
N ALA A 721 16.32 -8.50 6.67
CA ALA A 721 15.67 -9.79 6.85
C ALA A 721 14.22 -9.79 6.36
N VAL A 722 13.48 -8.68 6.57
CA VAL A 722 12.14 -8.51 5.98
C VAL A 722 12.20 -8.51 4.45
N ARG A 723 13.11 -7.74 3.85
CA ARG A 723 13.16 -7.63 2.38
C ARG A 723 13.69 -8.89 1.70
N ASP A 724 14.56 -9.65 2.35
CA ASP A 724 15.06 -10.93 1.84
C ASP A 724 13.96 -12.00 1.71
N ARG A 725 12.91 -11.94 2.52
CA ARG A 725 11.78 -12.88 2.43
C ARG A 725 10.65 -12.42 1.47
N HIS A 726 10.64 -11.14 1.09
CA HIS A 726 9.74 -10.59 0.07
C HIS A 726 10.48 -10.51 -1.27
N ASP A 727 10.76 -11.68 -1.83
CA ASP A 727 11.69 -11.84 -2.95
C ASP A 727 11.02 -11.93 -4.33
N GLY A 728 9.69 -11.87 -4.37
CA GLY A 728 8.90 -12.00 -5.59
C GLY A 728 8.62 -13.45 -6.00
N VAL A 729 9.27 -14.41 -5.36
CA VAL A 729 9.01 -15.85 -5.56
C VAL A 729 8.15 -16.41 -4.42
N LYS A 730 8.51 -16.09 -3.18
CA LYS A 730 7.80 -16.55 -1.98
C LYS A 730 6.69 -15.61 -1.56
N ARG A 731 6.88 -14.31 -1.72
CA ARG A 731 5.91 -13.28 -1.33
C ARG A 731 5.98 -12.08 -2.27
N ASN A 732 4.85 -11.41 -2.43
CA ASN A 732 4.78 -10.16 -3.17
C ASN A 732 5.60 -9.08 -2.45
N PRO A 733 6.57 -8.43 -3.12
CA PRO A 733 7.37 -7.35 -2.55
C PRO A 733 6.54 -6.12 -2.13
N TRP A 734 5.38 -5.91 -2.73
CA TRP A 734 4.48 -4.77 -2.51
C TRP A 734 3.25 -5.10 -1.65
N SER A 735 3.24 -6.26 -0.98
CA SER A 735 2.16 -6.67 -0.09
C SER A 735 2.73 -7.37 1.13
N ASP A 736 2.79 -6.67 2.25
CA ASP A 736 3.14 -7.26 3.53
C ASP A 736 1.90 -7.90 4.16
N ASN A 737 2.03 -9.17 4.55
CA ASN A 737 0.93 -9.96 5.09
C ASN A 737 0.98 -10.00 6.61
N GLU A 738 -0.17 -9.66 7.19
CA GLU A 738 -0.47 -9.92 8.59
C GLU A 738 -1.94 -10.31 8.70
N SER A 739 -2.81 -10.45 9.20
CA SER A 739 -4.24 -10.79 9.08
C SER A 739 -4.91 -10.38 7.73
N GLY A 740 -4.16 -10.37 6.65
CA GLY A 740 -4.59 -10.00 5.29
C GLY A 740 -3.43 -9.47 4.45
N TYR A 741 -3.68 -9.24 3.17
CA TYR A 741 -2.75 -8.60 2.24
C TYR A 741 -2.74 -7.08 2.47
N ASN A 742 -1.64 -6.42 2.11
CA ASN A 742 -1.48 -4.98 2.21
C ASN A 742 -1.88 -4.44 3.60
N TYR A 743 -1.32 -5.06 4.64
CA TYR A 743 -1.69 -4.75 6.02
C TYR A 743 -1.08 -3.42 6.47
N VAL A 744 -1.92 -2.57 7.07
CA VAL A 744 -1.61 -1.18 7.41
C VAL A 744 -0.39 -1.03 8.30
N ARG A 745 -0.19 -1.93 9.27
CA ARG A 745 0.92 -1.85 10.26
C ARG A 745 2.29 -1.78 9.59
N SER A 746 2.46 -2.37 8.39
CA SER A 746 3.72 -2.31 7.62
C SER A 746 4.15 -0.89 7.24
N MET A 747 3.21 0.07 7.21
CA MET A 747 3.53 1.49 6.99
C MET A 747 4.31 2.15 8.16
N SER A 748 4.62 1.41 9.23
CA SER A 748 5.64 1.79 10.23
C SER A 748 7.04 1.94 9.61
N SER A 749 7.27 1.33 8.45
CA SER A 749 8.51 1.44 7.67
C SER A 749 8.95 2.88 7.39
N TYR A 750 8.00 3.83 7.26
CA TYR A 750 8.36 5.23 7.03
C TYR A 750 9.13 5.85 8.20
N ALA A 751 8.95 5.34 9.42
CA ALA A 751 9.75 5.75 10.58
C ALA A 751 11.23 5.36 10.45
N ILE A 752 11.56 4.30 9.69
CA ILE A 752 12.95 3.94 9.34
C ILE A 752 13.58 5.08 8.53
N TRP A 753 12.83 5.60 7.56
CA TRP A 753 13.26 6.73 6.74
C TRP A 753 13.52 7.96 7.60
N ASN A 754 12.56 8.34 8.44
CA ASN A 754 12.67 9.46 9.38
C ASN A 754 13.85 9.31 10.34
N ALA A 755 14.07 8.10 10.87
CA ALA A 755 15.17 7.80 11.78
C ALA A 755 16.54 7.98 11.09
N LEU A 756 16.71 7.47 9.86
CA LEU A 756 17.97 7.57 9.11
C LEU A 756 18.26 9.01 8.64
N LEU A 757 17.24 9.78 8.28
CA LEU A 757 17.38 11.22 8.02
C LEU A 757 17.67 12.01 9.31
N GLY A 758 17.27 11.49 10.47
CA GLY A 758 17.23 12.26 11.70
C GLY A 758 16.35 13.49 11.59
N ILE A 759 15.27 13.41 10.79
CA ILE A 759 14.36 14.52 10.55
C ILE A 759 13.50 14.79 11.79
N ASN A 760 13.31 16.08 12.10
CA ASN A 760 12.33 16.55 13.08
C ASN A 760 11.53 17.69 12.46
N VAL A 761 10.20 17.50 12.43
CA VAL A 761 9.25 18.44 11.83
C VAL A 761 8.44 19.09 12.94
N ASP A 762 8.42 20.42 12.96
CA ASP A 762 7.57 21.20 13.85
C ASP A 762 7.08 22.46 13.15
N ASN A 763 6.02 22.33 12.38
CA ASN A 763 5.41 23.45 11.68
C ASN A 763 4.60 24.37 12.61
N VAL A 764 4.37 23.99 13.87
CA VAL A 764 3.77 24.87 14.90
C VAL A 764 4.79 25.91 15.36
N ASN A 765 6.05 25.48 15.59
CA ASN A 765 7.16 26.34 15.98
C ASN A 765 8.03 26.76 14.78
N HIS A 766 7.58 26.48 13.55
CA HIS A 766 8.29 26.82 12.32
C HIS A 766 9.72 26.29 12.25
N THR A 767 9.95 25.05 12.70
CA THR A 767 11.29 24.43 12.66
C THR A 767 11.30 23.13 11.86
N LEU A 768 12.38 22.96 11.09
CA LEU A 768 12.71 21.73 10.37
C LEU A 768 14.20 21.43 10.59
N SER A 769 14.51 20.24 11.06
CA SER A 769 15.93 19.88 11.29
C SER A 769 16.27 18.50 10.74
N PHE A 770 17.56 18.32 10.41
CA PHE A 770 18.12 17.10 9.87
C PHE A 770 19.38 16.69 10.65
N SER A 771 19.50 15.39 10.92
CA SER A 771 20.64 14.78 11.60
C SER A 771 20.86 13.35 11.07
N PRO A 772 21.35 13.20 9.82
CA PRO A 772 21.55 11.88 9.20
C PRO A 772 22.34 10.94 10.10
N LYS A 773 21.96 9.67 10.10
CA LYS A 773 22.56 8.64 10.96
C LYS A 773 23.54 7.74 10.24
N MET A 774 23.62 7.83 8.92
CA MET A 774 24.61 7.10 8.11
C MET A 774 25.03 7.97 6.92
N ASN A 775 26.17 7.67 6.33
CA ASN A 775 26.73 8.40 5.19
C ASN A 775 26.87 9.92 5.45
N GLU A 776 27.10 10.32 6.69
CA GLU A 776 27.06 11.73 7.16
C GLU A 776 27.99 12.66 6.35
N THR A 777 29.07 12.10 5.79
CA THR A 777 30.04 12.85 4.97
C THR A 777 29.63 12.99 3.49
N ASN A 778 28.62 12.21 3.05
CA ASN A 778 28.06 12.25 1.70
C ASN A 778 26.65 11.68 1.70
N PHE A 779 25.70 12.45 2.21
CA PHE A 779 24.31 12.04 2.39
C PHE A 779 23.40 12.76 1.41
N LYS A 780 22.46 12.02 0.83
CA LYS A 780 21.37 12.56 0.05
C LYS A 780 20.11 11.76 0.29
N SER A 781 18.97 12.42 0.45
CA SER A 781 17.69 11.73 0.62
C SER A 781 16.50 12.62 0.29
N PHE A 782 15.36 11.98 -0.04
CA PHE A 782 14.04 12.59 -0.05
C PHE A 782 13.65 13.00 1.37
N TRP A 783 12.90 14.10 1.50
CA TRP A 783 12.27 14.54 2.74
C TRP A 783 10.86 15.08 2.48
N SER A 784 9.98 14.94 3.47
CA SER A 784 8.69 15.61 3.51
C SER A 784 8.42 16.12 4.92
N ASN A 785 7.85 17.34 5.02
CA ASN A 785 7.43 17.94 6.29
C ASN A 785 5.90 18.11 6.39
N GLY A 786 5.14 17.48 5.47
CA GLY A 786 3.69 17.60 5.39
C GLY A 786 3.16 18.87 4.74
N LYS A 787 4.02 19.84 4.40
CA LYS A 787 3.69 21.07 3.63
C LYS A 787 4.51 21.18 2.35
N ALA A 788 5.68 20.59 2.34
CA ALA A 788 6.61 20.57 1.21
C ALA A 788 7.40 19.27 1.21
N TRP A 789 7.94 18.92 0.04
CA TRP A 789 8.89 17.83 -0.09
C TRP A 789 9.96 18.13 -1.13
N GLY A 790 11.07 17.41 -1.05
CA GLY A 790 12.19 17.56 -1.97
C GLY A 790 13.38 16.70 -1.59
N THR A 791 14.60 17.18 -1.82
CA THR A 791 15.84 16.50 -1.44
C THR A 791 16.65 17.31 -0.43
N TYR A 792 17.25 16.59 0.51
CA TYR A 792 18.25 17.10 1.42
C TYR A 792 19.60 16.46 1.10
N GLU A 793 20.65 17.26 0.99
CA GLU A 793 22.00 16.82 0.70
C GLU A 793 22.94 17.42 1.76
N GLN A 794 23.91 16.62 2.24
CA GLN A 794 25.04 17.11 3.01
C GLN A 794 26.32 16.40 2.59
N ALA A 795 27.43 17.15 2.47
CA ALA A 795 28.71 16.60 2.10
C ALA A 795 29.84 17.36 2.78
N ILE A 796 30.96 16.65 3.03
CA ILE A 796 32.22 17.31 3.39
C ILE A 796 32.95 17.67 2.09
N GLU A 797 33.12 18.98 1.84
CA GLU A 797 33.83 19.47 0.68
C GLU A 797 35.35 19.33 0.83
N ALA A 798 36.09 19.62 -0.25
CA ALA A 798 37.54 19.47 -0.29
C ALA A 798 38.28 20.37 0.73
N ASP A 799 37.63 21.42 1.23
CA ASP A 799 38.14 22.32 2.28
C ASP A 799 37.91 21.76 3.71
N GLY A 800 37.26 20.61 3.82
CA GLY A 800 36.92 19.97 5.10
C GLY A 800 35.66 20.52 5.77
N GLU A 801 34.95 21.46 5.14
CA GLU A 801 33.73 22.02 5.69
C GLU A 801 32.50 21.18 5.29
N MET A 802 31.58 21.02 6.23
CA MET A 802 30.27 20.41 5.98
C MET A 802 29.38 21.43 5.27
N ARG A 803 28.92 21.08 4.07
CA ARG A 803 27.92 21.85 3.32
C ARG A 803 26.64 21.09 3.17
N THR A 804 25.56 21.84 3.28
CA THR A 804 24.20 21.31 3.21
C THR A 804 23.38 22.03 2.16
N LYS A 805 22.48 21.28 1.52
CA LYS A 805 21.57 21.83 0.51
C LYS A 805 20.19 21.22 0.68
N LEU A 806 19.20 22.09 0.87
CA LEU A 806 17.80 21.74 0.84
C LEU A 806 17.20 22.19 -0.50
N LYS A 807 16.65 21.25 -1.25
CA LYS A 807 15.92 21.53 -2.48
C LYS A 807 14.44 21.22 -2.25
N VAL A 808 13.56 22.20 -2.50
CA VAL A 808 12.11 22.03 -2.51
C VAL A 808 11.69 21.70 -3.93
N LEU A 809 10.94 20.62 -4.11
CA LEU A 809 10.39 20.17 -5.39
C LEU A 809 8.88 20.38 -5.47
N TYR A 810 8.19 20.40 -4.32
CA TYR A 810 6.77 20.65 -4.22
C TYR A 810 6.44 21.36 -2.89
N GLY A 811 5.48 22.27 -2.89
CA GLY A 811 5.13 23.06 -1.70
C GLY A 811 6.09 24.20 -1.39
N SER A 812 6.09 24.71 -0.16
CA SER A 812 6.94 25.80 0.31
C SER A 812 7.42 25.60 1.75
N VAL A 813 8.63 26.11 2.05
CA VAL A 813 9.26 26.17 3.36
C VAL A 813 9.62 27.59 3.79
N ASP A 814 9.05 28.62 3.15
CA ASP A 814 9.46 30.03 3.27
C ASP A 814 9.38 30.57 4.72
N GLU A 815 8.56 29.97 5.58
CA GLU A 815 8.39 30.37 6.97
C GLU A 815 9.20 29.54 7.96
N LEU A 816 10.00 28.57 7.50
CA LEU A 816 10.69 27.63 8.38
C LEU A 816 12.13 28.03 8.71
N SER A 817 12.49 27.92 9.98
CA SER A 817 13.87 27.89 10.44
C SER A 817 14.43 26.49 10.22
N ILE A 818 15.46 26.37 9.39
CA ILE A 818 16.06 25.09 9.03
C ILE A 818 17.35 24.94 9.84
N ALA A 819 17.41 23.90 10.67
CA ALA A 819 18.59 23.56 11.45
C ALA A 819 19.24 22.27 10.94
N VAL A 820 20.56 22.23 10.94
CA VAL A 820 21.33 21.04 10.56
C VAL A 820 22.31 20.74 11.68
N SER A 821 22.35 19.50 12.17
CA SER A 821 23.27 19.11 13.22
C SER A 821 24.71 19.15 12.71
N GLY A 822 25.56 19.89 13.42
CA GLY A 822 26.97 20.07 13.09
C GLY A 822 27.51 21.46 13.34
N LYS A 823 26.64 22.41 13.67
CA LYS A 823 27.01 23.73 14.23
C LYS A 823 26.15 24.02 15.45
N GLU A 824 26.75 23.90 16.67
CA GLU A 824 26.33 24.72 17.78
C GLU A 824 26.66 26.20 17.54
#